data_d23300cf7589e7d3e5fbd14af10225dd
#
_entry.id   d23300cf7589e7d3e5fbd14af10225dd
#
_cell.length_a   1.000
_cell.length_b   1.000
_cell.length_c   1.000
_cell.angle_alpha   90.00
_cell.angle_beta   90.00
_cell.angle_gamma   90.00
#
_symmetry.space_group_name_H-M   'P 1'
#
loop_
_entity.id
_entity.type
_entity.pdbx_description
1 polymer ?
#
loop_
_entity_poly.entity_id
_entity_poly.type
_entity_poly.pdbx_seq_one_letter_code
_entity_poly.pdbx_strand_id
1 'polypeptide(L)'
;MGKYKFIEERVETMSSSELKIFLNILKSRSKELMSTLESVRGIKDLEAVCKSTQKLNNRVSEFDGGSFLILVVGPVKSGKSTLVNLIAHAHVSPTHFLECTVRPSIISKGQEESITRIFSVADKARKVEQFDSVIDSLRGFEKLENISEISIEKKELNDANLEECVSLALEESVINTDHTLVTSITTSGGELLKDNIFLVDMPGLDGGYVNLDNPIYETISQRADFVIFVQSSKSAISKVSNRCLKLLQENNPKVPVCLLHNVFEAAYWHSEEEKQAVIKAQVEFAENEMGRRNFQLKENIYSLNLGKVADAASYEGMEDLQEEAAKFQRFEKDLYGKVISNSTDIRLRSVIGRTLNQLEKLDNLVGESIGQQEAIDIEYQAAATSFDELLRQASELSYDGSDFRKMVQVYMDDDLKEFTEIVREYYDSGCNSAFAGGAKGKDATRSLVTKFMTDSSAAIKSKFLDSHEHSLARQYLRKLSNLKDDVAFIEKMNTFLKQKGCAPFDSVPQVTDFPVVDFDLQGAFDVKNINNPTVPHIGIPNPFGTYSTMEIQSFLRKAMECITGIDHTHTGKTIKGYLQLTVGKSIYKAANDLYDQYVPVRKQSIIDFLEQQKTMYLNALVSDKEEFDRKDALLRSINAQVQSFKDSIR
;
A
#
# COMPACT_ATOMS: atom_id res chain seq x y z
N MET A 1 -13.54 24.96 -1.72
CA MET A 1 -14.89 25.56 -1.60
C MET A 1 -15.89 24.60 -2.20
N GLY A 2 -16.83 24.12 -1.39
CA GLY A 2 -17.62 22.95 -1.66
C GLY A 2 -18.37 22.90 -2.98
N LYS A 3 -18.33 21.76 -3.63
CA LYS A 3 -19.07 21.47 -4.88
C LYS A 3 -20.59 21.65 -4.73
N TYR A 4 -21.09 21.74 -3.50
CA TYR A 4 -22.51 21.81 -3.14
C TYR A 4 -22.97 23.20 -2.67
N LYS A 5 -22.11 24.23 -2.72
CA LYS A 5 -22.41 25.58 -2.21
C LYS A 5 -23.72 26.16 -2.74
N PHE A 6 -24.00 25.97 -4.03
CA PHE A 6 -25.27 26.44 -4.64
C PHE A 6 -26.50 25.74 -4.04
N ILE A 7 -26.40 24.43 -3.77
CA ILE A 7 -27.48 23.68 -3.16
C ILE A 7 -27.70 24.13 -1.71
N GLU A 8 -26.62 24.39 -0.98
CA GLU A 8 -26.67 24.89 0.39
C GLU A 8 -27.33 26.27 0.47
N GLU A 9 -26.99 27.19 -0.42
CA GLU A 9 -27.62 28.50 -0.51
C GLU A 9 -29.14 28.39 -0.83
N ARG A 10 -29.51 27.45 -1.70
CA ARG A 10 -30.91 27.15 -1.99
C ARG A 10 -31.65 26.60 -0.78
N VAL A 11 -31.05 25.65 -0.04
CA VAL A 11 -31.62 25.09 1.20
C VAL A 11 -31.90 26.17 2.24
N GLU A 12 -31.10 27.23 2.33
CA GLU A 12 -31.31 28.32 3.26
C GLU A 12 -32.60 29.13 2.96
N THR A 13 -33.06 29.14 1.72
CA THR A 13 -34.25 29.90 1.28
C THR A 13 -35.52 29.04 1.22
N MET A 14 -35.43 27.72 1.36
CA MET A 14 -36.56 26.81 1.28
C MET A 14 -37.51 26.95 2.48
N SER A 15 -38.80 26.80 2.23
CA SER A 15 -39.84 26.64 3.25
C SER A 15 -39.78 25.25 3.90
N SER A 16 -40.41 25.08 5.09
CA SER A 16 -40.51 23.80 5.76
C SER A 16 -41.04 22.66 4.89
N SER A 17 -42.02 22.98 4.02
CA SER A 17 -42.58 21.96 3.11
C SER A 17 -41.60 21.54 2.03
N GLU A 18 -40.88 22.49 1.44
CA GLU A 18 -39.83 22.20 0.45
C GLU A 18 -38.67 21.44 1.06
N LEU A 19 -38.24 21.78 2.29
CA LEU A 19 -37.21 21.05 3.03
C LEU A 19 -37.59 19.59 3.27
N LYS A 20 -38.85 19.30 3.62
CA LYS A 20 -39.35 17.93 3.79
C LYS A 20 -39.34 17.15 2.47
N ILE A 21 -39.76 17.77 1.37
CA ILE A 21 -39.69 17.14 0.04
C ILE A 21 -38.25 16.84 -0.33
N PHE A 22 -37.37 17.81 -0.13
CA PHE A 22 -35.94 17.67 -0.42
C PHE A 22 -35.30 16.54 0.41
N LEU A 23 -35.61 16.46 1.71
CA LEU A 23 -35.15 15.38 2.58
C LEU A 23 -35.65 14.00 2.10
N ASN A 24 -36.89 13.91 1.60
CA ASN A 24 -37.41 12.66 1.06
C ASN A 24 -36.67 12.22 -0.21
N ILE A 25 -36.24 13.16 -1.07
CA ILE A 25 -35.38 12.88 -2.23
C ILE A 25 -34.05 12.31 -1.74
N LEU A 26 -33.42 12.96 -0.75
CA LEU A 26 -32.17 12.49 -0.16
C LEU A 26 -32.31 11.06 0.41
N LYS A 27 -33.43 10.77 1.11
CA LYS A 27 -33.73 9.43 1.65
C LYS A 27 -33.84 8.37 0.55
N SER A 28 -34.61 8.67 -0.50
CA SER A 28 -34.78 7.74 -1.62
C SER A 28 -33.46 7.39 -2.28
N ARG A 29 -32.66 8.41 -2.61
CA ARG A 29 -31.37 8.25 -3.27
C ARG A 29 -30.35 7.56 -2.40
N SER A 30 -30.32 7.85 -1.11
CA SER A 30 -29.45 7.16 -0.16
C SER A 30 -29.77 5.66 -0.06
N LYS A 31 -31.05 5.28 -0.08
CA LYS A 31 -31.47 3.87 -0.11
C LYS A 31 -31.06 3.15 -1.40
N GLU A 32 -31.20 3.81 -2.56
CA GLU A 32 -30.75 3.27 -3.84
C GLU A 32 -29.24 2.99 -3.81
N LEU A 33 -28.47 3.92 -3.29
CA LEU A 33 -27.01 3.76 -3.14
C LEU A 33 -26.67 2.60 -2.18
N MET A 34 -27.39 2.46 -1.06
CA MET A 34 -27.22 1.35 -0.12
C MET A 34 -27.51 -0.01 -0.75
N SER A 35 -28.56 -0.13 -1.58
CA SER A 35 -28.89 -1.39 -2.25
C SER A 35 -27.79 -1.85 -3.20
N THR A 36 -27.10 -0.94 -3.85
CA THR A 36 -25.92 -1.25 -4.69
C THR A 36 -24.78 -1.79 -3.86
N LEU A 37 -24.57 -1.24 -2.67
CA LEU A 37 -23.48 -1.66 -1.78
C LEU A 37 -23.71 -3.02 -1.12
N GLU A 38 -24.95 -3.51 -1.01
CA GLU A 38 -25.20 -4.86 -0.52
C GLU A 38 -24.57 -5.94 -1.41
N SER A 39 -24.44 -5.66 -2.72
CA SER A 39 -23.73 -6.52 -3.67
C SER A 39 -22.21 -6.50 -3.52
N VAL A 40 -21.68 -5.57 -2.72
CA VAL A 40 -20.24 -5.28 -2.55
C VAL A 40 -19.67 -5.83 -1.24
N ARG A 41 -20.52 -6.37 -0.35
CA ARG A 41 -20.09 -6.94 0.93
C ARG A 41 -19.02 -8.02 0.73
N GLY A 42 -17.82 -7.75 1.24
CA GLY A 42 -16.70 -8.70 1.22
C GLY A 42 -15.47 -8.25 0.41
N ILE A 43 -15.53 -7.16 -0.33
CA ILE A 43 -14.36 -6.60 -1.02
C ILE A 43 -13.63 -5.67 -0.04
N LYS A 44 -12.49 -6.11 0.48
CA LYS A 44 -11.73 -5.42 1.55
C LYS A 44 -11.45 -3.94 1.27
N ASP A 45 -11.07 -3.62 0.06
CA ASP A 45 -10.66 -2.26 -0.32
C ASP A 45 -11.81 -1.27 -0.48
N LEU A 46 -13.08 -1.73 -0.47
CA LEU A 46 -14.27 -0.89 -0.54
C LEU A 46 -14.92 -0.64 0.82
N GLU A 47 -14.32 -1.11 1.91
CA GLU A 47 -14.86 -0.94 3.26
C GLU A 47 -15.07 0.53 3.64
N ALA A 48 -14.14 1.42 3.25
CA ALA A 48 -14.25 2.86 3.49
C ALA A 48 -15.45 3.49 2.75
N VAL A 49 -15.67 3.09 1.48
CA VAL A 49 -16.83 3.52 0.68
C VAL A 49 -18.12 3.01 1.28
N CYS A 50 -18.16 1.73 1.69
CA CYS A 50 -19.31 1.12 2.37
C CYS A 50 -19.66 1.85 3.67
N LYS A 51 -18.66 2.08 4.54
CA LYS A 51 -18.84 2.83 5.80
C LYS A 51 -19.31 4.26 5.55
N SER A 52 -18.76 4.95 4.55
CA SER A 52 -19.16 6.31 4.19
C SER A 52 -20.61 6.37 3.68
N THR A 53 -21.03 5.41 2.87
CA THR A 53 -22.41 5.32 2.39
C THR A 53 -23.38 4.94 3.51
N GLN A 54 -23.00 4.06 4.40
CA GLN A 54 -23.79 3.73 5.58
C GLN A 54 -23.98 4.94 6.48
N LYS A 55 -22.91 5.73 6.69
CA LYS A 55 -23.01 7.02 7.40
C LYS A 55 -23.96 7.98 6.69
N LEU A 56 -23.91 8.07 5.36
CA LEU A 56 -24.83 8.90 4.59
C LEU A 56 -26.30 8.50 4.82
N ASN A 57 -26.59 7.20 4.74
CA ASN A 57 -27.96 6.69 4.95
C ASN A 57 -28.44 6.92 6.40
N ASN A 58 -27.56 6.73 7.39
CA ASN A 58 -27.87 7.01 8.78
C ASN A 58 -28.16 8.49 8.99
N ARG A 59 -27.37 9.40 8.38
CA ARG A 59 -27.59 10.85 8.47
C ARG A 59 -28.98 11.27 7.97
N VAL A 60 -29.38 10.75 6.84
CA VAL A 60 -30.71 11.07 6.26
C VAL A 60 -31.84 10.54 7.16
N SER A 61 -31.62 9.42 7.83
CA SER A 61 -32.60 8.78 8.72
C SER A 61 -32.68 9.42 10.12
N GLU A 62 -31.69 10.24 10.51
CA GLU A 62 -31.66 10.94 11.81
C GLU A 62 -32.90 11.80 12.06
N PHE A 63 -33.53 12.33 11.03
CA PHE A 63 -34.75 13.13 11.16
C PHE A 63 -35.92 12.33 11.73
N ASP A 64 -36.00 11.04 11.45
CA ASP A 64 -37.11 10.19 11.91
C ASP A 64 -37.05 9.91 13.42
N GLY A 65 -35.88 9.99 14.03
CA GLY A 65 -35.68 9.88 15.48
C GLY A 65 -36.21 11.04 16.32
N GLY A 66 -36.45 12.19 15.74
CA GLY A 66 -37.20 13.32 16.33
C GLY A 66 -36.50 14.08 17.47
N SER A 67 -35.24 13.79 17.84
CA SER A 67 -34.50 14.48 18.92
C SER A 67 -33.79 15.74 18.41
N PHE A 68 -33.90 16.86 19.12
CA PHE A 68 -33.20 18.11 18.85
C PHE A 68 -32.12 18.32 19.89
N LEU A 69 -30.86 18.35 19.48
CA LEU A 69 -29.70 18.43 20.36
C LEU A 69 -29.14 19.85 20.41
N ILE A 70 -29.19 20.46 21.60
CA ILE A 70 -28.51 21.73 21.92
C ILE A 70 -27.20 21.40 22.62
N LEU A 71 -26.10 21.71 21.98
CA LEU A 71 -24.77 21.40 22.50
C LEU A 71 -24.20 22.62 23.22
N VAL A 72 -23.81 22.47 24.50
CA VAL A 72 -23.12 23.51 25.28
C VAL A 72 -21.64 23.20 25.32
N VAL A 73 -20.83 24.07 24.69
CA VAL A 73 -19.38 23.89 24.57
C VAL A 73 -18.63 25.13 25.01
N GLY A 74 -17.39 25.00 25.38
CA GLY A 74 -16.52 26.12 25.74
C GLY A 74 -15.33 25.67 26.60
N PRO A 75 -14.41 26.58 26.92
CA PRO A 75 -13.25 26.29 27.78
C PRO A 75 -13.65 25.79 29.18
N VAL A 76 -12.72 25.18 29.89
CA VAL A 76 -12.88 24.88 31.31
C VAL A 76 -13.15 26.19 32.07
N LYS A 77 -14.02 26.14 33.06
CA LYS A 77 -14.40 27.32 33.89
C LYS A 77 -15.01 28.49 33.13
N SER A 78 -15.55 28.26 31.94
CA SER A 78 -16.31 29.31 31.22
C SER A 78 -17.73 29.54 31.74
N GLY A 79 -18.26 28.65 32.58
CA GLY A 79 -19.61 28.71 33.12
C GLY A 79 -20.62 27.82 32.41
N LYS A 80 -20.19 26.80 31.64
CA LYS A 80 -21.06 25.85 30.96
C LYS A 80 -22.05 25.16 31.88
N SER A 81 -21.55 24.53 32.95
CA SER A 81 -22.39 23.78 33.89
C SER A 81 -23.35 24.72 34.65
N THR A 82 -22.93 25.95 34.95
CA THR A 82 -23.84 26.98 35.51
C THR A 82 -24.95 27.33 34.53
N LEU A 83 -24.62 27.52 33.23
CA LEU A 83 -25.61 27.78 32.19
C LEU A 83 -26.59 26.61 32.03
N VAL A 84 -26.06 25.39 32.02
CA VAL A 84 -26.87 24.15 31.89
C VAL A 84 -27.86 24.04 33.05
N ASN A 85 -27.43 24.28 34.30
CA ASN A 85 -28.30 24.27 35.46
C ASN A 85 -29.37 25.36 35.40
N LEU A 86 -29.00 26.56 34.95
CA LEU A 86 -29.95 27.67 34.77
C LEU A 86 -31.01 27.34 33.71
N ILE A 87 -30.63 26.81 32.56
CA ILE A 87 -31.54 26.41 31.48
C ILE A 87 -32.44 25.24 31.93
N ALA A 88 -31.89 24.29 32.67
CA ALA A 88 -32.63 23.15 33.19
C ALA A 88 -33.55 23.49 34.34
N HIS A 89 -33.39 24.67 34.97
CA HIS A 89 -34.04 25.06 36.23
C HIS A 89 -33.89 23.99 37.31
N ALA A 90 -32.77 23.28 37.33
CA ALA A 90 -32.47 22.19 38.22
C ALA A 90 -30.94 22.00 38.35
N HIS A 91 -30.49 21.39 39.44
CA HIS A 91 -29.09 21.02 39.61
C HIS A 91 -28.80 19.70 38.88
N VAL A 92 -28.41 19.80 37.61
CA VAL A 92 -28.15 18.66 36.69
C VAL A 92 -26.70 18.57 36.25
N SER A 93 -25.87 19.56 36.58
CA SER A 93 -24.44 19.53 36.28
C SER A 93 -23.66 20.09 37.48
N PRO A 94 -22.63 19.42 37.97
CA PRO A 94 -21.86 19.87 39.11
C PRO A 94 -21.10 21.16 38.77
N THR A 95 -21.06 22.09 39.75
CA THR A 95 -20.44 23.42 39.63
C THR A 95 -19.40 23.62 40.73
N HIS A 96 -18.21 23.07 40.58
CA HIS A 96 -17.12 23.22 41.53
C HIS A 96 -15.92 23.99 40.97
N PHE A 97 -14.97 24.35 41.85
CA PHE A 97 -13.74 25.06 41.48
C PHE A 97 -12.78 24.24 40.57
N LEU A 98 -12.87 22.92 40.63
CA LEU A 98 -12.10 22.02 39.80
C LEU A 98 -12.87 21.70 38.52
N GLU A 99 -12.24 21.01 37.58
CA GLU A 99 -12.90 20.51 36.38
C GLU A 99 -13.96 19.47 36.78
N CYS A 100 -15.25 19.80 36.54
CA CYS A 100 -16.34 19.02 37.09
C CYS A 100 -16.94 18.04 36.09
N THR A 101 -17.05 18.44 34.83
CA THR A 101 -17.66 17.63 33.78
C THR A 101 -16.58 16.90 33.01
N VAL A 102 -16.41 15.62 33.27
CA VAL A 102 -15.41 14.77 32.62
C VAL A 102 -16.02 13.95 31.46
N ARG A 103 -17.34 13.76 31.49
CA ARG A 103 -18.11 13.02 30.50
C ARG A 103 -19.21 13.87 29.91
N PRO A 104 -19.59 13.67 28.65
CA PRO A 104 -20.78 14.33 28.10
C PRO A 104 -22.03 13.94 28.91
N SER A 105 -22.83 14.92 29.30
CA SER A 105 -24.10 14.71 29.98
C SER A 105 -25.25 15.16 29.08
N ILE A 106 -26.23 14.30 28.87
CA ILE A 106 -27.43 14.58 28.07
C ILE A 106 -28.59 14.80 29.00
N ILE A 107 -29.12 16.01 29.01
CA ILE A 107 -30.20 16.43 29.89
C ILE A 107 -31.50 16.49 29.11
N SER A 108 -32.55 15.88 29.64
CA SER A 108 -33.88 15.81 29.05
C SER A 108 -34.96 16.07 30.12
N LYS A 109 -36.17 16.40 29.66
CA LYS A 109 -37.34 16.51 30.51
C LYS A 109 -38.02 15.17 30.71
N GLY A 110 -38.43 14.85 31.91
CA GLY A 110 -39.18 13.67 32.24
C GLY A 110 -40.00 13.84 33.52
N GLN A 111 -40.85 12.87 33.84
CA GLN A 111 -41.67 12.90 35.06
C GLN A 111 -40.90 12.45 36.28
N GLU A 112 -39.94 11.55 36.10
CA GLU A 112 -39.08 11.06 37.18
C GLU A 112 -37.69 11.64 37.04
N GLU A 113 -37.20 12.22 38.13
CA GLU A 113 -35.83 12.73 38.17
C GLU A 113 -34.84 11.57 38.36
N SER A 114 -34.00 11.38 37.40
CA SER A 114 -33.05 10.26 37.39
C SER A 114 -31.77 10.57 36.66
N ILE A 115 -30.71 9.87 37.04
CA ILE A 115 -29.43 9.86 36.35
C ILE A 115 -29.13 8.45 35.88
N THR A 116 -28.83 8.32 34.63
CA THR A 116 -28.54 7.04 33.97
C THR A 116 -27.15 7.07 33.40
N ARG A 117 -26.28 6.21 33.90
CA ARG A 117 -24.94 5.98 33.34
C ARG A 117 -25.04 4.92 32.25
N ILE A 118 -24.45 5.23 31.12
CA ILE A 118 -24.33 4.32 29.98
C ILE A 118 -22.85 4.04 29.75
N PHE A 119 -22.44 2.80 29.94
CA PHE A 119 -21.04 2.41 29.86
C PHE A 119 -20.84 1.17 29.02
N SER A 120 -19.67 1.07 28.40
CA SER A 120 -19.28 -0.07 27.56
C SER A 120 -18.56 -1.12 28.41
N VAL A 121 -18.91 -2.39 28.21
CA VAL A 121 -18.24 -3.54 28.83
C VAL A 121 -17.01 -3.98 28.01
N ALA A 122 -16.89 -3.52 26.77
CA ALA A 122 -15.84 -3.93 25.84
C ALA A 122 -14.71 -2.91 25.67
N ASP A 123 -13.57 -3.36 25.18
CA ASP A 123 -12.34 -2.59 25.01
C ASP A 123 -12.49 -1.38 24.06
N LYS A 124 -11.72 -0.32 24.31
CA LYS A 124 -11.84 1.06 23.74
C LYS A 124 -12.01 1.17 22.21
N ALA A 125 -11.53 0.22 21.42
CA ALA A 125 -11.51 0.32 19.96
C ALA A 125 -12.88 0.11 19.25
N ARG A 126 -13.85 -0.52 19.92
CA ARG A 126 -15.18 -0.86 19.32
C ARG A 126 -16.30 0.13 19.68
N LYS A 127 -16.02 1.18 20.42
CA LYS A 127 -17.00 2.05 21.09
C LYS A 127 -17.75 3.01 20.17
N VAL A 128 -17.22 3.33 18.99
CA VAL A 128 -17.76 4.40 18.13
C VAL A 128 -19.08 4.02 17.49
N GLU A 129 -19.19 2.77 17.03
CA GLU A 129 -20.43 2.27 16.38
C GLU A 129 -21.59 2.13 17.37
N GLN A 130 -21.28 1.81 18.62
CA GLN A 130 -22.26 1.68 19.70
C GLN A 130 -22.78 3.05 20.18
N PHE A 131 -21.95 4.09 20.14
CA PHE A 131 -22.33 5.41 20.60
C PHE A 131 -23.39 6.08 19.71
N ASP A 132 -23.32 5.88 18.40
CA ASP A 132 -24.37 6.33 17.48
C ASP A 132 -25.75 5.73 17.86
N SER A 133 -25.76 4.44 18.24
CA SER A 133 -26.98 3.75 18.69
C SER A 133 -27.48 4.29 20.04
N VAL A 134 -26.58 4.71 20.94
CA VAL A 134 -26.96 5.36 22.22
C VAL A 134 -27.68 6.68 21.96
N ILE A 135 -27.13 7.54 21.11
CA ILE A 135 -27.76 8.82 20.78
C ILE A 135 -29.11 8.61 20.07
N ASP A 136 -29.19 7.64 19.17
CA ASP A 136 -30.45 7.30 18.48
C ASP A 136 -31.53 6.76 19.43
N SER A 137 -31.12 6.19 20.55
CA SER A 137 -32.00 5.54 21.53
C SER A 137 -32.33 6.42 22.75
N LEU A 138 -31.97 7.71 22.75
CA LEU A 138 -32.25 8.63 23.86
C LEU A 138 -33.73 8.72 24.26
N ARG A 139 -34.65 8.23 23.43
CA ARG A 139 -36.08 8.18 23.72
C ARG A 139 -36.60 6.88 24.32
N GLY A 140 -35.79 5.83 24.33
CA GLY A 140 -36.19 4.54 24.89
C GLY A 140 -34.97 3.68 25.12
N PHE A 141 -34.48 3.66 26.34
CA PHE A 141 -33.31 2.85 26.75
C PHE A 141 -33.57 1.34 26.57
N GLU A 142 -34.81 0.90 26.45
CA GLU A 142 -35.19 -0.48 26.13
C GLU A 142 -34.52 -1.03 24.86
N LYS A 143 -34.20 -0.14 23.90
CA LYS A 143 -33.45 -0.53 22.69
C LYS A 143 -31.97 -0.76 22.94
N LEU A 144 -31.41 -0.15 23.99
CA LEU A 144 -29.98 -0.28 24.36
C LEU A 144 -29.70 -1.59 25.10
N GLU A 145 -30.69 -2.12 25.84
CA GLU A 145 -30.54 -3.39 26.57
C GLU A 145 -30.27 -4.59 25.64
N ASN A 146 -30.61 -4.46 24.36
CA ASN A 146 -30.39 -5.48 23.36
C ASN A 146 -29.03 -5.32 22.62
N ILE A 147 -28.24 -4.27 22.94
CA ILE A 147 -26.90 -4.10 22.37
C ILE A 147 -25.92 -4.86 23.27
N SER A 148 -25.39 -5.95 22.79
CA SER A 148 -24.32 -6.68 23.46
C SER A 148 -23.16 -5.71 23.74
N GLU A 149 -22.68 -5.63 25.00
CA GLU A 149 -21.53 -4.80 25.40
C GLU A 149 -21.87 -3.39 25.96
N ILE A 150 -23.15 -3.02 26.10
CA ILE A 150 -23.58 -1.82 26.82
C ILE A 150 -24.26 -2.24 28.14
N SER A 151 -23.86 -1.58 29.22
CA SER A 151 -24.51 -1.67 30.53
C SER A 151 -25.13 -0.33 30.88
N ILE A 152 -26.26 -0.37 31.55
CA ILE A 152 -27.05 0.79 31.96
C ILE A 152 -27.23 0.72 33.46
N GLU A 153 -26.88 1.80 34.14
CA GLU A 153 -27.08 1.96 35.58
C GLU A 153 -27.96 3.19 35.81
N LYS A 154 -29.15 3.01 36.39
CA LYS A 154 -30.09 4.10 36.72
C LYS A 154 -30.08 4.36 38.22
N LYS A 155 -29.93 5.64 38.62
CA LYS A 155 -29.95 6.13 39.98
C LYS A 155 -30.95 7.30 40.10
N GLU A 156 -31.36 7.62 41.33
CA GLU A 156 -32.12 8.82 41.61
C GLU A 156 -31.21 10.06 41.39
N LEU A 157 -31.75 11.15 40.87
CA LEU A 157 -31.02 12.40 40.68
C LEU A 157 -30.87 13.09 42.05
N ASN A 158 -29.68 13.10 42.59
CA ASN A 158 -29.25 13.86 43.77
C ASN A 158 -27.78 14.24 43.63
N ASP A 159 -27.32 15.15 44.49
CA ASP A 159 -25.95 15.70 44.41
C ASP A 159 -24.88 14.61 44.46
N ALA A 160 -25.01 13.62 45.34
CA ALA A 160 -24.03 12.54 45.48
C ALA A 160 -23.94 11.65 44.20
N ASN A 161 -25.08 11.27 43.67
CA ASN A 161 -25.14 10.47 42.42
C ASN A 161 -24.69 11.29 41.22
N LEU A 162 -25.02 12.59 41.19
CA LEU A 162 -24.60 13.51 40.16
C LEU A 162 -23.07 13.66 40.16
N GLU A 163 -22.48 13.86 41.31
CA GLU A 163 -21.04 13.95 41.45
C GLU A 163 -20.34 12.65 41.07
N GLU A 164 -20.85 11.51 41.52
CA GLU A 164 -20.31 10.19 41.14
C GLU A 164 -20.38 9.92 39.66
N CYS A 165 -21.49 10.25 38.99
CA CYS A 165 -21.71 9.90 37.59
C CYS A 165 -21.12 10.87 36.57
N VAL A 166 -20.97 12.16 36.94
CA VAL A 166 -20.52 13.21 36.01
C VAL A 166 -19.11 13.68 36.31
N SER A 167 -18.75 13.79 37.61
CA SER A 167 -17.49 14.42 38.04
C SER A 167 -16.40 13.44 38.42
N LEU A 168 -16.60 12.17 38.38
CA LEU A 168 -15.69 11.12 38.86
C LEU A 168 -14.34 11.61 39.36
N ALA A 169 -14.01 11.22 40.57
CA ALA A 169 -12.78 11.62 41.29
C ALA A 169 -11.59 11.78 40.31
N LEU A 170 -10.94 12.91 40.38
CA LEU A 170 -9.81 13.38 39.54
C LEU A 170 -8.56 12.46 39.58
N GLU A 171 -8.70 11.22 39.99
CA GLU A 171 -7.63 10.23 39.92
C GLU A 171 -7.53 9.68 38.50
N GLU A 172 -6.39 9.88 37.88
CA GLU A 172 -6.08 9.43 36.51
C GLU A 172 -6.30 7.92 36.31
N SER A 173 -6.10 7.13 37.37
CA SER A 173 -6.38 5.69 37.41
C SER A 173 -7.87 5.37 37.22
N VAL A 174 -8.77 6.15 37.84
CA VAL A 174 -10.22 5.96 37.75
C VAL A 174 -10.74 6.38 36.37
N ILE A 175 -10.24 7.50 35.83
CA ILE A 175 -10.61 8.00 34.51
C ILE A 175 -10.22 6.99 33.40
N ASN A 176 -9.08 6.35 33.56
CA ASN A 176 -8.60 5.36 32.58
C ASN A 176 -9.32 4.01 32.64
N THR A 177 -9.90 3.67 33.79
CA THR A 177 -10.67 2.41 33.97
C THR A 177 -12.18 2.60 33.81
N ASP A 178 -12.66 3.86 33.88
CA ASP A 178 -14.07 4.16 33.70
C ASP A 178 -14.47 4.06 32.21
N HIS A 179 -15.35 3.13 31.92
CA HIS A 179 -15.91 2.86 30.60
C HIS A 179 -17.20 3.63 30.32
N THR A 180 -17.55 4.65 31.10
CA THR A 180 -18.72 5.49 30.89
C THR A 180 -18.62 6.21 29.54
N LEU A 181 -19.60 6.02 28.69
CA LEU A 181 -19.72 6.68 27.39
C LEU A 181 -20.41 8.03 27.53
N VAL A 182 -21.56 8.04 28.20
CA VAL A 182 -22.40 9.22 28.39
C VAL A 182 -23.25 9.06 29.64
N THR A 183 -23.59 10.18 30.28
CA THR A 183 -24.58 10.23 31.33
C THR A 183 -25.85 10.86 30.81
N SER A 184 -26.99 10.22 31.00
CA SER A 184 -28.31 10.78 30.68
C SER A 184 -29.02 11.21 31.98
N ILE A 185 -29.45 12.46 32.00
CA ILE A 185 -30.08 13.07 33.19
C ILE A 185 -31.50 13.49 32.82
N THR A 186 -32.48 13.00 33.58
CA THR A 186 -33.88 13.36 33.41
C THR A 186 -34.27 14.27 34.57
N THR A 187 -34.83 15.43 34.24
CA THR A 187 -35.32 16.40 35.23
C THR A 187 -36.75 16.81 34.89
N SER A 188 -37.52 17.18 35.92
CA SER A 188 -38.84 17.75 35.78
C SER A 188 -38.81 19.25 35.44
N GLY A 189 -37.68 19.91 35.63
CA GLY A 189 -37.45 21.35 35.42
C GLY A 189 -37.29 21.75 33.96
N GLY A 190 -37.26 23.08 33.76
CA GLY A 190 -36.89 23.73 32.49
C GLY A 190 -38.01 23.78 31.45
N GLU A 191 -38.52 24.97 31.13
CA GLU A 191 -39.48 25.14 30.02
C GLU A 191 -38.85 24.91 28.66
N LEU A 192 -37.55 25.10 28.53
CA LEU A 192 -36.78 24.88 27.31
C LEU A 192 -36.64 23.38 26.98
N LEU A 193 -36.60 22.53 28.00
CA LEU A 193 -36.52 21.08 27.84
C LEU A 193 -37.92 20.50 27.59
N LYS A 194 -38.50 20.75 26.44
CA LYS A 194 -39.74 20.09 25.99
C LYS A 194 -39.47 18.72 25.42
N ASP A 195 -40.57 17.96 25.16
CA ASP A 195 -40.48 16.67 24.51
C ASP A 195 -39.56 16.75 23.27
N ASN A 196 -38.53 15.93 23.25
CA ASN A 196 -37.57 15.81 22.15
C ASN A 196 -36.47 16.86 22.09
N ILE A 197 -36.31 17.76 23.05
CA ILE A 197 -35.18 18.67 23.15
C ILE A 197 -34.24 18.17 24.22
N PHE A 198 -32.99 17.99 23.83
CA PHE A 198 -31.93 17.50 24.68
C PHE A 198 -30.84 18.56 24.78
N LEU A 199 -30.44 18.89 25.98
CA LEU A 199 -29.31 19.76 26.25
C LEU A 199 -28.10 18.87 26.56
N VAL A 200 -26.99 19.12 25.89
CA VAL A 200 -25.77 18.31 26.05
C VAL A 200 -24.71 19.19 26.71
N ASP A 201 -24.35 18.89 27.96
CA ASP A 201 -23.21 19.51 28.63
C ASP A 201 -21.93 18.77 28.24
N MET A 202 -21.04 19.49 27.58
CA MET A 202 -19.76 18.94 27.15
C MET A 202 -18.66 19.24 28.13
N PRO A 203 -17.73 18.31 28.39
CA PRO A 203 -16.53 18.58 29.16
C PRO A 203 -15.78 19.81 28.67
N GLY A 204 -15.06 20.49 29.54
CA GLY A 204 -14.26 21.65 29.19
C GLY A 204 -13.13 21.28 28.25
N LEU A 205 -13.00 22.03 27.15
CA LEU A 205 -12.17 21.67 25.99
C LEU A 205 -10.66 21.78 26.25
N ASP A 206 -10.24 22.53 27.26
CA ASP A 206 -8.85 22.77 27.67
C ASP A 206 -8.48 22.02 28.95
N GLY A 207 -9.35 21.14 29.41
CA GLY A 207 -9.07 20.26 30.55
C GLY A 207 -8.03 19.19 30.18
N GLY A 208 -7.13 18.89 31.10
CA GLY A 208 -6.07 17.89 30.91
C GLY A 208 -6.60 16.46 30.66
N TYR A 209 -7.88 16.22 30.88
CA TYR A 209 -8.55 14.93 30.78
C TYR A 209 -9.39 14.77 29.52
N VAL A 210 -9.54 15.84 28.71
CA VAL A 210 -10.35 15.80 27.49
C VAL A 210 -9.46 15.53 26.28
N ASN A 211 -9.61 14.37 25.72
CA ASN A 211 -9.04 14.06 24.41
C ASN A 211 -10.07 14.43 23.32
N LEU A 212 -9.84 15.55 22.62
CA LEU A 212 -10.69 16.01 21.51
C LEU A 212 -10.68 15.04 20.31
N ASP A 213 -9.71 14.15 20.24
CA ASP A 213 -9.64 13.08 19.24
C ASP A 213 -10.50 11.87 19.66
N ASN A 214 -11.23 11.97 20.79
CA ASN A 214 -12.17 10.95 21.20
C ASN A 214 -13.38 10.93 20.24
N PRO A 215 -13.68 9.80 19.62
CA PRO A 215 -14.80 9.64 18.69
C PRO A 215 -16.17 10.07 19.25
N ILE A 216 -16.35 10.04 20.57
CA ILE A 216 -17.57 10.50 21.24
C ILE A 216 -17.82 11.99 20.97
N TYR A 217 -16.77 12.83 21.05
CA TYR A 217 -16.90 14.26 20.77
C TYR A 217 -17.19 14.53 19.30
N GLU A 218 -16.58 13.76 18.41
CA GLU A 218 -16.87 13.85 16.99
C GLU A 218 -18.33 13.52 16.71
N THR A 219 -18.82 12.41 17.23
CA THR A 219 -20.20 11.95 17.02
C THR A 219 -21.22 12.93 17.57
N ILE A 220 -21.05 13.44 18.82
CA ILE A 220 -21.95 14.44 19.40
C ILE A 220 -21.92 15.73 18.58
N SER A 221 -20.74 16.20 18.19
CA SER A 221 -20.59 17.42 17.37
C SER A 221 -21.27 17.28 16.01
N GLN A 222 -21.19 16.09 15.40
CA GLN A 222 -21.86 15.78 14.14
C GLN A 222 -23.38 15.80 14.26
N ARG A 223 -23.94 15.51 15.45
CA ARG A 223 -25.38 15.41 15.68
C ARG A 223 -26.00 16.65 16.30
N ALA A 224 -25.20 17.65 16.66
CA ALA A 224 -25.72 18.90 17.20
C ALA A 224 -26.61 19.60 16.18
N ASP A 225 -27.81 20.01 16.60
CA ASP A 225 -28.73 20.82 15.81
C ASP A 225 -28.58 22.32 16.12
N PHE A 226 -28.08 22.64 17.32
CA PHE A 226 -27.77 23.99 17.77
C PHE A 226 -26.59 23.96 18.74
N VAL A 227 -25.74 24.99 18.74
CA VAL A 227 -24.56 25.07 19.62
C VAL A 227 -24.62 26.37 20.43
N ILE A 228 -24.44 26.27 21.76
CA ILE A 228 -24.18 27.40 22.61
C ILE A 228 -22.69 27.36 22.98
N PHE A 229 -21.93 28.29 22.42
CA PHE A 229 -20.51 28.42 22.71
C PHE A 229 -20.33 29.40 23.87
N VAL A 230 -19.92 28.90 25.06
CA VAL A 230 -19.74 29.70 26.26
C VAL A 230 -18.29 30.17 26.36
N GLN A 231 -18.08 31.47 26.27
CA GLN A 231 -16.77 32.12 26.39
C GLN A 231 -16.69 32.89 27.72
N SER A 232 -15.57 32.76 28.43
CA SER A 232 -15.32 33.50 29.68
C SER A 232 -14.66 34.85 29.37
N SER A 233 -15.07 35.91 30.11
CA SER A 233 -14.37 37.20 30.10
C SER A 233 -12.97 37.15 30.72
N LYS A 234 -12.62 36.06 31.44
CA LYS A 234 -11.30 35.89 32.07
C LYS A 234 -10.21 35.49 31.08
N SER A 235 -10.56 35.02 29.91
CA SER A 235 -9.60 34.54 28.91
C SER A 235 -10.05 34.84 27.49
N ALA A 236 -9.13 35.21 26.61
CA ALA A 236 -9.38 35.25 25.18
C ALA A 236 -9.67 33.86 24.65
N ILE A 237 -10.21 33.76 23.44
CA ILE A 237 -10.40 32.47 22.76
C ILE A 237 -9.06 31.72 22.66
N SER A 238 -8.96 30.61 23.38
CA SER A 238 -7.74 29.82 23.47
C SER A 238 -7.51 29.02 22.16
N LYS A 239 -6.28 28.50 21.99
CA LYS A 239 -5.98 27.56 20.88
C LYS A 239 -6.91 26.34 20.93
N VAL A 240 -7.32 25.91 22.10
CA VAL A 240 -8.22 24.77 22.30
C VAL A 240 -9.64 25.12 21.89
N SER A 241 -10.13 26.29 22.26
CA SER A 241 -11.43 26.82 21.78
C SER A 241 -11.47 26.88 20.25
N ASN A 242 -10.39 27.33 19.64
CA ASN A 242 -10.23 27.34 18.17
C ASN A 242 -10.25 25.93 17.57
N ARG A 243 -9.64 24.94 18.24
CA ARG A 243 -9.66 23.52 17.80
C ARG A 243 -11.08 22.96 17.87
N CYS A 244 -11.83 23.27 18.93
CA CYS A 244 -13.24 22.87 19.02
C CYS A 244 -14.10 23.47 17.92
N LEU A 245 -13.99 24.77 17.67
CA LEU A 245 -14.71 25.44 16.60
C LEU A 245 -14.36 24.84 15.23
N LYS A 246 -13.10 24.46 15.03
CA LYS A 246 -12.65 23.77 13.83
C LYS A 246 -13.31 22.39 13.69
N LEU A 247 -13.35 21.61 14.77
CA LEU A 247 -14.00 20.31 14.80
C LEU A 247 -15.50 20.40 14.50
N LEU A 248 -16.17 21.38 15.08
CA LEU A 248 -17.59 21.67 14.75
C LEU A 248 -17.77 22.03 13.29
N GLN A 249 -16.89 22.87 12.73
CA GLN A 249 -16.94 23.27 11.32
C GLN A 249 -16.71 22.09 10.38
N GLU A 250 -15.77 21.21 10.70
CA GLU A 250 -15.45 20.03 9.88
C GLU A 250 -16.57 18.98 9.91
N ASN A 251 -17.19 18.81 11.08
CA ASN A 251 -18.19 17.77 11.30
C ASN A 251 -19.63 18.25 11.06
N ASN A 252 -19.92 19.53 11.29
CA ASN A 252 -21.25 20.12 11.15
C ASN A 252 -21.14 21.60 10.75
N PRO A 253 -20.71 21.90 9.49
CA PRO A 253 -20.36 23.25 9.07
C PRO A 253 -21.52 24.25 9.05
N LYS A 254 -22.75 23.77 9.11
CA LYS A 254 -23.99 24.60 9.04
C LYS A 254 -24.74 24.66 10.36
N VAL A 255 -24.17 24.11 11.44
CA VAL A 255 -24.83 24.19 12.74
C VAL A 255 -24.94 25.65 13.18
N PRO A 256 -26.13 26.14 13.56
CA PRO A 256 -26.28 27.46 14.14
C PRO A 256 -25.57 27.57 15.48
N VAL A 257 -24.83 28.65 15.68
CA VAL A 257 -24.06 28.87 16.91
C VAL A 257 -24.54 30.15 17.62
N CYS A 258 -24.81 30.02 18.90
CA CYS A 258 -25.01 31.14 19.81
C CYS A 258 -23.73 31.39 20.62
N LEU A 259 -23.24 32.61 20.65
CA LEU A 259 -22.14 33.01 21.53
C LEU A 259 -22.68 33.57 22.84
N LEU A 260 -22.40 32.90 23.96
CA LEU A 260 -22.67 33.39 25.26
C LEU A 260 -21.35 33.80 25.94
N HIS A 261 -21.17 35.10 26.13
CA HIS A 261 -20.02 35.67 26.79
C HIS A 261 -20.33 35.81 28.30
N ASN A 262 -19.77 34.93 29.11
CA ASN A 262 -19.95 34.95 30.57
C ASN A 262 -19.00 35.97 31.20
N VAL A 263 -19.57 37.05 31.67
CA VAL A 263 -18.85 38.18 32.26
C VAL A 263 -18.68 37.94 33.76
N PHE A 264 -17.47 37.62 34.18
CA PHE A 264 -17.16 37.47 35.60
C PHE A 264 -16.89 38.83 36.26
N GLU A 265 -17.43 39.06 37.44
CA GLU A 265 -16.96 40.14 38.30
C GLU A 265 -15.54 39.81 38.76
N ALA A 266 -14.65 40.75 38.55
CA ALA A 266 -13.25 40.55 38.92
C ALA A 266 -12.71 41.82 39.58
N ALA A 267 -11.98 41.63 40.66
CA ALA A 267 -11.33 42.71 41.40
C ALA A 267 -10.26 43.47 40.60
N TYR A 268 -9.97 43.04 39.40
CA TYR A 268 -8.99 43.68 38.50
C TYR A 268 -9.60 44.68 37.51
N TRP A 269 -10.93 44.82 37.44
CA TRP A 269 -11.53 45.88 36.65
C TRP A 269 -11.33 47.23 37.38
N HIS A 270 -10.59 48.14 36.73
CA HIS A 270 -10.31 49.46 37.32
C HIS A 270 -11.47 50.44 37.11
N SER A 271 -12.27 50.23 36.09
CA SER A 271 -13.49 50.99 35.83
C SER A 271 -14.50 50.20 35.01
N GLU A 272 -15.76 50.63 34.99
CA GLU A 272 -16.81 50.03 34.17
C GLU A 272 -16.53 50.25 32.66
N GLU A 273 -15.91 51.39 32.28
CA GLU A 273 -15.51 51.66 30.93
C GLU A 273 -14.46 50.68 30.40
N GLU A 274 -13.45 50.34 31.25
CA GLU A 274 -12.44 49.35 30.91
C GLU A 274 -13.07 47.97 30.74
N LYS A 275 -13.95 47.55 31.65
CA LYS A 275 -14.69 46.30 31.58
C LYS A 275 -15.47 46.20 30.26
N GLN A 276 -16.26 47.24 29.90
CA GLN A 276 -17.04 47.26 28.70
C GLN A 276 -16.16 47.23 27.42
N ALA A 277 -15.02 47.93 27.44
CA ALA A 277 -14.08 47.93 26.32
C ALA A 277 -13.48 46.53 26.10
N VAL A 278 -13.09 45.83 27.18
CA VAL A 278 -12.55 44.46 27.08
C VAL A 278 -13.62 43.47 26.61
N ILE A 279 -14.85 43.56 27.17
CA ILE A 279 -15.97 42.71 26.75
C ILE A 279 -16.22 42.90 25.24
N LYS A 280 -16.32 44.15 24.78
CA LYS A 280 -16.53 44.47 23.39
C LYS A 280 -15.43 43.91 22.50
N ALA A 281 -14.16 44.08 22.87
CA ALA A 281 -13.03 43.55 22.11
C ALA A 281 -13.03 42.01 22.03
N GLN A 282 -13.40 41.35 23.13
CA GLN A 282 -13.50 39.88 23.16
C GLN A 282 -14.66 39.36 22.30
N VAL A 283 -15.80 40.04 22.33
CA VAL A 283 -16.96 39.71 21.50
C VAL A 283 -16.63 39.93 20.02
N GLU A 284 -16.07 41.08 19.63
CA GLU A 284 -15.64 41.37 18.27
C GLU A 284 -14.61 40.34 17.77
N PHE A 285 -13.69 39.92 18.61
CA PHE A 285 -12.73 38.87 18.26
C PHE A 285 -13.42 37.51 18.02
N ALA A 286 -14.34 37.13 18.90
CA ALA A 286 -15.10 35.88 18.77
C ALA A 286 -15.99 35.91 17.50
N GLU A 287 -16.66 37.05 17.23
CA GLU A 287 -17.42 37.24 15.98
C GLU A 287 -16.57 37.09 14.73
N ASN A 288 -15.39 37.71 14.72
CA ASN A 288 -14.46 37.61 13.60
C ASN A 288 -13.97 36.18 13.38
N GLU A 289 -13.61 35.45 14.44
CA GLU A 289 -13.16 34.05 14.33
C GLU A 289 -14.29 33.13 13.87
N MET A 290 -15.52 33.34 14.34
CA MET A 290 -16.68 32.57 13.90
C MET A 290 -17.12 32.95 12.49
N GLY A 291 -17.06 34.23 12.13
CA GLY A 291 -17.34 34.71 10.77
C GLY A 291 -16.38 34.16 9.73
N ARG A 292 -15.08 34.09 10.06
CA ARG A 292 -14.06 33.41 9.21
C ARG A 292 -14.37 31.95 8.97
N ARG A 293 -15.10 31.32 9.88
CA ARG A 293 -15.53 29.91 9.80
C ARG A 293 -16.94 29.73 9.24
N ASN A 294 -17.56 30.83 8.76
CA ASN A 294 -18.92 30.86 8.23
C ASN A 294 -20.03 30.47 9.22
N PHE A 295 -19.80 30.58 10.52
CA PHE A 295 -20.87 30.44 11.50
C PHE A 295 -21.78 31.66 11.47
N GLN A 296 -23.09 31.43 11.42
CA GLN A 296 -24.09 32.51 11.44
C GLN A 296 -24.32 32.99 12.88
N LEU A 297 -23.72 34.13 13.22
CA LEU A 297 -23.83 34.69 14.58
C LEU A 297 -24.71 35.91 14.72
N LYS A 298 -25.04 36.59 13.63
CA LYS A 298 -25.48 38.01 13.57
C LYS A 298 -26.53 38.44 14.59
N GLU A 299 -27.25 37.56 15.24
CA GLU A 299 -28.29 37.92 16.23
C GLU A 299 -28.25 37.03 17.50
N ASN A 300 -27.21 36.23 17.66
CA ASN A 300 -27.12 35.23 18.72
C ASN A 300 -25.89 35.47 19.64
N ILE A 301 -25.68 36.73 20.05
CA ILE A 301 -24.59 37.07 20.95
C ILE A 301 -25.20 37.68 22.24
N TYR A 302 -24.82 37.08 23.36
CA TYR A 302 -25.29 37.46 24.68
C TYR A 302 -24.10 37.67 25.62
N SER A 303 -24.14 38.74 26.39
CA SER A 303 -23.16 39.02 27.46
C SER A 303 -23.89 39.13 28.77
N LEU A 304 -23.61 38.23 29.72
CA LEU A 304 -24.25 38.17 31.03
C LEU A 304 -23.34 37.51 32.06
N ASN A 305 -23.59 37.80 33.33
CA ASN A 305 -22.89 37.19 34.46
C ASN A 305 -23.71 36.01 34.99
N LEU A 306 -23.34 34.79 34.61
CA LEU A 306 -24.04 33.57 35.01
C LEU A 306 -23.98 33.32 36.51
N GLY A 307 -22.94 33.78 37.22
CA GLY A 307 -22.84 33.71 38.67
C GLY A 307 -23.91 34.56 39.35
N LYS A 308 -24.03 35.82 38.93
CA LYS A 308 -25.08 36.70 39.46
C LYS A 308 -26.49 36.20 39.15
N VAL A 309 -26.71 35.62 38.00
CA VAL A 309 -28.00 34.99 37.64
C VAL A 309 -28.31 33.83 38.59
N ALA A 310 -27.34 32.96 38.87
CA ALA A 310 -27.52 31.87 39.83
C ALA A 310 -27.79 32.36 41.25
N ASP A 311 -27.10 33.42 41.67
CA ASP A 311 -27.27 34.03 43.00
C ASP A 311 -28.61 34.74 43.12
N ALA A 312 -29.14 35.33 42.04
CA ALA A 312 -30.43 36.05 42.05
C ALA A 312 -31.61 35.15 42.47
N ALA A 313 -31.54 33.86 42.25
CA ALA A 313 -32.54 32.89 42.71
C ALA A 313 -32.51 32.73 44.24
N SER A 314 -31.39 33.06 44.91
CA SER A 314 -31.17 32.88 46.34
C SER A 314 -31.31 34.20 47.14
N TYR A 315 -31.19 35.36 46.49
CA TYR A 315 -31.14 36.67 47.13
C TYR A 315 -32.16 37.63 46.51
N GLU A 316 -33.38 37.70 47.07
CA GLU A 316 -34.42 38.65 46.64
C GLU A 316 -34.05 40.08 47.04
N GLY A 317 -34.13 41.03 46.12
CA GLY A 317 -34.05 42.47 46.41
C GLY A 317 -32.76 43.19 46.08
N MET A 318 -31.72 42.51 45.53
CA MET A 318 -30.52 43.16 45.01
C MET A 318 -30.70 43.60 43.56
N GLU A 319 -30.65 44.91 43.29
CA GLU A 319 -30.94 45.51 41.97
C GLU A 319 -30.02 44.95 40.88
N ASP A 320 -28.73 44.81 41.15
CA ASP A 320 -27.72 44.23 40.23
C ASP A 320 -28.01 42.77 39.83
N LEU A 321 -28.51 41.96 40.78
CA LEU A 321 -28.86 40.56 40.53
C LEU A 321 -30.13 40.46 39.69
N GLN A 322 -31.09 41.35 39.90
CA GLN A 322 -32.33 41.40 39.13
C GLN A 322 -32.10 41.83 37.69
N GLU A 323 -31.14 42.74 37.43
CA GLU A 323 -30.75 43.13 36.09
C GLU A 323 -30.17 41.94 35.31
N GLU A 324 -29.25 41.21 35.89
CA GLU A 324 -28.66 40.02 35.24
C GLU A 324 -29.70 38.90 35.05
N ALA A 325 -30.58 38.69 36.02
CA ALA A 325 -31.71 37.76 35.88
C ALA A 325 -32.62 38.16 34.70
N ALA A 326 -32.91 39.45 34.54
CA ALA A 326 -33.71 39.97 33.42
C ALA A 326 -32.98 39.77 32.08
N LYS A 327 -31.66 39.93 32.01
CA LYS A 327 -30.85 39.64 30.81
C LYS A 327 -30.92 38.14 30.48
N PHE A 328 -30.84 37.26 31.48
CA PHE A 328 -30.96 35.83 31.28
C PHE A 328 -32.36 35.42 30.82
N GLN A 329 -33.43 35.98 31.39
CA GLN A 329 -34.80 35.76 30.91
C GLN A 329 -35.00 36.17 29.43
N ARG A 330 -34.35 37.27 29.00
CA ARG A 330 -34.35 37.65 27.59
C ARG A 330 -33.62 36.61 26.71
N PHE A 331 -32.44 36.14 27.17
CA PHE A 331 -31.72 35.06 26.51
C PHE A 331 -32.56 33.80 26.39
N GLU A 332 -33.22 33.35 27.48
CA GLU A 332 -34.11 32.18 27.45
C GLU A 332 -35.27 32.37 26.47
N LYS A 333 -35.92 33.54 26.53
CA LYS A 333 -37.03 33.86 25.63
C LYS A 333 -36.60 33.88 24.18
N ASP A 334 -35.44 34.42 23.89
CA ASP A 334 -34.89 34.47 22.53
C ASP A 334 -34.49 33.04 22.07
N LEU A 335 -33.85 32.28 22.93
CA LEU A 335 -33.50 30.89 22.69
C LEU A 335 -34.76 30.06 22.39
N TYR A 336 -35.79 30.24 23.21
CA TYR A 336 -37.09 29.62 23.02
C TYR A 336 -37.74 30.04 21.67
N GLY A 337 -37.84 31.34 21.44
CA GLY A 337 -38.50 31.89 20.24
C GLY A 337 -37.75 31.60 18.95
N LYS A 338 -36.42 31.73 18.95
CA LYS A 338 -35.59 31.56 17.73
C LYS A 338 -35.21 30.11 17.45
N VAL A 339 -35.01 29.31 18.50
CA VAL A 339 -34.49 27.96 18.37
C VAL A 339 -35.61 26.92 18.50
N ILE A 340 -36.35 26.97 19.60
CA ILE A 340 -37.30 25.89 19.92
C ILE A 340 -38.55 25.95 19.04
N SER A 341 -39.11 27.15 18.81
CA SER A 341 -40.27 27.30 17.92
C SER A 341 -39.95 26.96 16.46
N ASN A 342 -38.70 27.09 16.07
CA ASN A 342 -38.22 26.76 14.72
C ASN A 342 -37.40 25.46 14.69
N SER A 343 -37.43 24.67 15.76
CA SER A 343 -36.58 23.48 15.93
C SER A 343 -36.74 22.49 14.77
N THR A 344 -37.96 22.30 14.24
CA THR A 344 -38.20 21.44 13.08
C THR A 344 -37.45 21.93 11.83
N ASP A 345 -37.48 23.23 11.54
CA ASP A 345 -36.80 23.81 10.39
C ASP A 345 -35.31 23.80 10.55
N ILE A 346 -34.82 24.20 11.72
CA ILE A 346 -33.39 24.17 12.07
C ILE A 346 -32.88 22.75 11.89
N ARG A 347 -33.60 21.77 12.42
CA ARG A 347 -33.22 20.37 12.32
C ARG A 347 -33.27 19.85 10.89
N LEU A 348 -34.30 20.18 10.11
CA LEU A 348 -34.35 19.83 8.68
C LEU A 348 -33.11 20.36 7.95
N ARG A 349 -32.79 21.65 8.13
CA ARG A 349 -31.61 22.27 7.51
C ARG A 349 -30.32 21.62 8.00
N SER A 350 -30.21 21.35 9.30
CA SER A 350 -29.05 20.70 9.89
C SER A 350 -28.86 19.28 9.34
N VAL A 351 -29.91 18.45 9.31
CA VAL A 351 -29.83 17.08 8.75
C VAL A 351 -29.50 17.12 7.26
N ILE A 352 -30.13 18.02 6.48
CA ILE A 352 -29.83 18.18 5.07
C ILE A 352 -28.39 18.62 4.87
N GLY A 353 -27.91 19.63 5.61
CA GLY A 353 -26.54 20.13 5.53
C GLY A 353 -25.51 19.04 5.84
N ARG A 354 -25.73 18.27 6.93
CA ARG A 354 -24.88 17.12 7.30
C ARG A 354 -24.89 16.03 6.22
N THR A 355 -26.05 15.76 5.63
CA THR A 355 -26.19 14.79 4.54
C THR A 355 -25.42 15.23 3.30
N LEU A 356 -25.54 16.50 2.91
CA LEU A 356 -24.78 17.06 1.78
C LEU A 356 -23.27 17.01 2.01
N ASN A 357 -22.82 17.36 3.21
CA ASN A 357 -21.40 17.23 3.58
C ASN A 357 -20.92 15.77 3.53
N GLN A 358 -21.72 14.82 4.01
CA GLN A 358 -21.39 13.41 3.92
C GLN A 358 -21.39 12.89 2.48
N LEU A 359 -22.29 13.39 1.64
CA LEU A 359 -22.30 13.09 0.20
C LEU A 359 -21.05 13.63 -0.51
N GLU A 360 -20.59 14.84 -0.15
CA GLU A 360 -19.33 15.39 -0.66
C GLU A 360 -18.13 14.55 -0.26
N LYS A 361 -18.07 14.11 0.99
CA LYS A 361 -17.01 13.21 1.48
C LYS A 361 -17.01 11.88 0.71
N LEU A 362 -18.19 11.31 0.47
CA LEU A 362 -18.34 10.08 -0.31
C LEU A 362 -17.93 10.28 -1.78
N ASP A 363 -18.35 11.37 -2.42
CA ASP A 363 -17.97 11.72 -3.80
C ASP A 363 -16.46 11.82 -3.98
N ASN A 364 -15.78 12.48 -3.03
CA ASN A 364 -14.33 12.59 -3.04
C ASN A 364 -13.64 11.22 -2.82
N LEU A 365 -14.11 10.44 -1.86
CA LEU A 365 -13.57 9.11 -1.56
C LEU A 365 -13.71 8.14 -2.76
N VAL A 366 -14.87 8.15 -3.42
CA VAL A 366 -15.10 7.35 -4.63
C VAL A 366 -14.20 7.82 -5.77
N GLY A 367 -14.07 9.14 -5.96
CA GLY A 367 -13.18 9.72 -6.97
C GLY A 367 -11.71 9.36 -6.74
N GLU A 368 -11.23 9.44 -5.52
CA GLU A 368 -9.87 9.03 -5.15
C GLU A 368 -9.64 7.53 -5.38
N SER A 369 -10.62 6.69 -5.00
CA SER A 369 -10.55 5.25 -5.19
C SER A 369 -10.52 4.86 -6.68
N ILE A 370 -11.29 5.52 -7.53
CA ILE A 370 -11.25 5.34 -8.99
C ILE A 370 -9.90 5.78 -9.54
N GLY A 371 -9.39 6.94 -9.12
CA GLY A 371 -8.08 7.44 -9.58
C GLY A 371 -6.93 6.48 -9.21
N GLN A 372 -6.96 5.88 -8.03
CA GLN A 372 -5.99 4.87 -7.62
C GLN A 372 -6.11 3.60 -8.49
N GLN A 373 -7.34 3.15 -8.76
CA GLN A 373 -7.60 1.98 -9.59
C GLN A 373 -7.12 2.20 -11.04
N GLU A 374 -7.40 3.36 -11.62
CA GLU A 374 -6.94 3.76 -12.97
C GLU A 374 -5.40 3.83 -13.04
N ALA A 375 -4.74 4.37 -12.02
CA ALA A 375 -3.29 4.43 -11.98
C ALA A 375 -2.65 3.03 -11.97
N ILE A 376 -3.22 2.09 -11.21
CA ILE A 376 -2.77 0.69 -11.19
C ILE A 376 -3.02 0.02 -12.54
N ASP A 377 -4.19 0.23 -13.16
CA ASP A 377 -4.50 -0.37 -14.47
C ASP A 377 -3.57 0.16 -15.58
N ILE A 378 -3.30 1.46 -15.60
CA ILE A 378 -2.35 2.08 -16.54
C ILE A 378 -0.96 1.44 -16.38
N GLU A 379 -0.46 1.29 -15.16
CA GLU A 379 0.84 0.66 -14.91
C GLU A 379 0.84 -0.81 -15.31
N TYR A 380 -0.24 -1.54 -15.02
CA TYR A 380 -0.42 -2.95 -15.41
C TYR A 380 -0.36 -3.12 -16.92
N GLN A 381 -1.12 -2.33 -17.68
CA GLN A 381 -1.17 -2.40 -19.14
C GLN A 381 0.18 -1.99 -19.77
N ALA A 382 0.80 -0.94 -19.26
CA ALA A 382 2.11 -0.48 -19.74
C ALA A 382 3.20 -1.53 -19.48
N ALA A 383 3.20 -2.15 -18.32
CA ALA A 383 4.14 -3.21 -17.97
C ALA A 383 3.90 -4.46 -18.82
N ALA A 384 2.64 -4.92 -18.95
CA ALA A 384 2.29 -6.07 -19.77
C ALA A 384 2.76 -5.89 -21.22
N THR A 385 2.47 -4.73 -21.82
CA THR A 385 2.90 -4.40 -23.18
C THR A 385 4.43 -4.40 -23.32
N SER A 386 5.15 -3.86 -22.35
CA SER A 386 6.61 -3.82 -22.38
C SER A 386 7.24 -5.21 -22.25
N PHE A 387 6.69 -6.07 -21.38
CA PHE A 387 7.12 -7.46 -21.27
C PHE A 387 6.82 -8.26 -22.55
N ASP A 388 5.65 -8.05 -23.15
CA ASP A 388 5.27 -8.71 -24.41
C ASP A 388 6.21 -8.32 -25.55
N GLU A 389 6.59 -7.06 -25.63
CA GLU A 389 7.57 -6.61 -26.61
C GLU A 389 8.95 -7.22 -26.37
N LEU A 390 9.40 -7.35 -25.13
CA LEU A 390 10.66 -8.04 -24.81
C LEU A 390 10.58 -9.53 -25.13
N LEU A 391 9.47 -10.20 -24.85
CA LEU A 391 9.23 -11.61 -25.22
C LEU A 391 9.25 -11.80 -26.74
N ARG A 392 8.61 -10.89 -27.48
CA ARG A 392 8.67 -10.90 -28.95
C ARG A 392 10.10 -10.76 -29.44
N GLN A 393 10.87 -9.78 -28.93
CA GLN A 393 12.26 -9.59 -29.29
C GLN A 393 13.14 -10.80 -28.92
N ALA A 394 12.92 -11.41 -27.74
CA ALA A 394 13.60 -12.63 -27.34
C ALA A 394 13.31 -13.79 -28.31
N SER A 395 12.06 -13.91 -28.75
CA SER A 395 11.65 -14.93 -29.72
C SER A 395 12.26 -14.73 -31.11
N GLU A 396 12.57 -13.49 -31.47
CA GLU A 396 13.18 -13.12 -32.77
C GLU A 396 14.73 -13.11 -32.73
N LEU A 397 15.36 -13.36 -31.56
CA LEU A 397 16.82 -13.45 -31.45
C LEU A 397 17.36 -14.46 -32.45
N SER A 398 18.31 -14.02 -33.29
CA SER A 398 19.04 -14.85 -34.23
C SER A 398 20.50 -14.94 -33.80
N TYR A 399 21.03 -16.16 -33.88
CA TYR A 399 22.42 -16.46 -33.57
C TYR A 399 23.12 -16.86 -34.88
N ASP A 400 24.09 -16.07 -35.33
CA ASP A 400 24.80 -16.31 -36.58
C ASP A 400 25.75 -17.52 -36.48
N GLY A 401 26.34 -17.77 -35.34
CA GLY A 401 27.27 -18.86 -35.09
C GLY A 401 28.58 -18.78 -35.92
N SER A 402 28.77 -17.78 -36.77
CA SER A 402 29.96 -17.66 -37.62
C SER A 402 31.24 -17.52 -36.78
N ASP A 403 31.22 -16.75 -35.70
CA ASP A 403 32.37 -16.57 -34.83
C ASP A 403 32.69 -17.85 -34.05
N PHE A 404 31.66 -18.58 -33.63
CA PHE A 404 31.83 -19.88 -32.99
C PHE A 404 32.49 -20.87 -33.96
N ARG A 405 32.00 -20.97 -35.20
CA ARG A 405 32.54 -21.88 -36.21
C ARG A 405 33.99 -21.55 -36.57
N LYS A 406 34.36 -20.27 -36.70
CA LYS A 406 35.74 -19.85 -36.90
C LYS A 406 36.64 -20.25 -35.73
N MET A 407 36.16 -20.06 -34.52
CA MET A 407 36.89 -20.45 -33.31
C MET A 407 37.10 -21.98 -33.26
N VAL A 408 36.04 -22.76 -33.54
CA VAL A 408 36.14 -24.23 -33.65
C VAL A 408 37.23 -24.61 -34.64
N GLN A 409 37.28 -23.96 -35.81
CA GLN A 409 38.29 -24.25 -36.83
C GLN A 409 39.71 -24.02 -36.27
N VAL A 410 39.96 -22.91 -35.58
CA VAL A 410 41.29 -22.59 -35.01
C VAL A 410 41.71 -23.59 -33.94
N TYR A 411 40.83 -23.90 -33.02
CA TYR A 411 41.15 -24.89 -31.97
C TYR A 411 41.30 -26.32 -32.51
N MET A 412 40.52 -26.68 -33.50
CA MET A 412 40.66 -27.98 -34.17
C MET A 412 42.03 -28.17 -34.80
N ASP A 413 42.63 -27.14 -35.41
CA ASP A 413 43.97 -27.22 -35.99
C ASP A 413 45.04 -27.47 -34.92
N ASP A 414 44.91 -26.88 -33.71
CA ASP A 414 45.81 -27.11 -32.58
C ASP A 414 45.64 -28.51 -31.97
N ASP A 415 44.41 -28.96 -31.82
CA ASP A 415 44.07 -30.30 -31.30
C ASP A 415 44.60 -31.39 -32.27
N LEU A 416 44.46 -31.20 -33.57
CA LEU A 416 45.01 -32.10 -34.55
C LEU A 416 46.54 -32.15 -34.55
N LYS A 417 47.22 -31.10 -34.21
CA LYS A 417 48.68 -31.12 -33.99
C LYS A 417 49.04 -32.02 -32.83
N GLU A 418 48.41 -31.83 -31.70
CA GLU A 418 48.63 -32.65 -30.48
C GLU A 418 48.31 -34.12 -30.77
N PHE A 419 47.16 -34.39 -31.40
CA PHE A 419 46.81 -35.77 -31.76
C PHE A 419 47.85 -36.36 -32.73
N THR A 420 48.37 -35.59 -33.63
CA THR A 420 49.43 -36.02 -34.54
C THR A 420 50.68 -36.44 -33.80
N GLU A 421 51.05 -35.72 -32.74
CA GLU A 421 52.22 -36.06 -31.90
C GLU A 421 51.94 -37.37 -31.09
N ILE A 422 50.73 -37.54 -30.57
CA ILE A 422 50.34 -38.80 -29.88
C ILE A 422 50.43 -39.98 -30.85
N VAL A 423 49.88 -39.88 -32.05
CA VAL A 423 49.93 -40.92 -33.07
C VAL A 423 51.39 -41.21 -33.46
N ARG A 424 52.22 -40.18 -33.54
CA ARG A 424 53.63 -40.32 -33.84
C ARG A 424 54.43 -41.07 -32.76
N GLU A 425 54.19 -40.78 -31.49
CA GLU A 425 54.82 -41.52 -30.37
C GLU A 425 54.50 -43.00 -30.44
N TYR A 426 53.27 -43.37 -30.71
CA TYR A 426 52.88 -44.78 -30.86
C TYR A 426 53.47 -45.39 -32.12
N TYR A 427 53.55 -44.65 -33.21
CA TYR A 427 54.16 -45.12 -34.43
C TYR A 427 55.65 -45.41 -34.21
N ASP A 428 56.37 -44.52 -33.59
CA ASP A 428 57.79 -44.72 -33.25
C ASP A 428 58.02 -45.94 -32.30
N SER A 429 57.07 -46.10 -31.34
CA SER A 429 57.07 -47.27 -30.45
C SER A 429 56.79 -48.58 -31.23
N GLY A 430 55.89 -48.54 -32.20
CA GLY A 430 55.63 -49.68 -33.10
C GLY A 430 56.80 -50.05 -33.97
N CYS A 431 57.52 -49.04 -34.52
CA CYS A 431 58.74 -49.23 -35.26
C CYS A 431 59.82 -49.92 -34.39
N ASN A 432 60.03 -49.42 -33.18
CA ASN A 432 60.99 -50.01 -32.23
C ASN A 432 60.62 -51.45 -31.83
N SER A 433 59.35 -51.75 -31.62
CA SER A 433 58.86 -53.11 -31.34
C SER A 433 59.09 -54.06 -32.52
N ALA A 434 58.82 -53.63 -33.73
CA ALA A 434 59.03 -54.41 -34.95
C ALA A 434 60.50 -54.72 -35.14
N PHE A 435 61.34 -53.75 -34.85
CA PHE A 435 62.79 -53.91 -34.94
C PHE A 435 63.34 -54.87 -33.90
N ALA A 436 62.91 -54.73 -32.66
CA ALA A 436 63.31 -55.63 -31.55
C ALA A 436 62.80 -57.06 -31.79
N GLY A 437 61.65 -57.21 -32.47
CA GLY A 437 61.09 -58.51 -32.87
C GLY A 437 61.76 -59.20 -34.06
N GLY A 438 62.87 -58.63 -34.57
CA GLY A 438 63.68 -59.25 -35.61
C GLY A 438 63.05 -59.21 -37.02
N ALA A 439 62.21 -58.25 -37.32
CA ALA A 439 61.62 -58.09 -38.64
C ALA A 439 62.71 -57.94 -39.72
N LYS A 440 62.68 -58.78 -40.74
CA LYS A 440 63.60 -58.74 -41.84
C LYS A 440 62.87 -58.31 -43.13
N GLY A 441 63.17 -57.12 -43.65
CA GLY A 441 62.61 -56.61 -44.90
C GLY A 441 61.45 -55.63 -44.69
N LYS A 442 61.23 -54.78 -45.71
CA LYS A 442 60.24 -53.71 -45.68
C LYS A 442 58.82 -54.12 -45.39
N ASP A 443 58.36 -55.18 -46.02
CA ASP A 443 57.00 -55.62 -45.91
C ASP A 443 56.67 -56.28 -44.57
N ALA A 444 57.65 -56.99 -43.98
CA ALA A 444 57.50 -57.57 -42.65
C ALA A 444 57.46 -56.47 -41.57
N THR A 445 58.32 -55.45 -41.69
CA THR A 445 58.32 -54.33 -40.76
C THR A 445 57.00 -53.50 -40.86
N ARG A 446 56.55 -53.24 -42.06
CA ARG A 446 55.29 -52.54 -42.32
C ARG A 446 54.10 -53.31 -41.72
N SER A 447 54.02 -54.60 -41.94
CA SER A 447 52.94 -55.41 -41.42
C SER A 447 52.90 -55.43 -39.89
N LEU A 448 54.06 -55.49 -39.25
CA LEU A 448 54.15 -55.46 -37.78
C LEU A 448 53.83 -54.10 -37.22
N VAL A 449 54.30 -53.01 -37.81
CA VAL A 449 53.94 -51.66 -37.38
C VAL A 449 52.46 -51.37 -37.55
N THR A 450 51.88 -51.76 -38.70
CA THR A 450 50.43 -51.60 -38.95
C THR A 450 49.64 -52.39 -37.94
N LYS A 451 50.04 -53.65 -37.65
CA LYS A 451 49.38 -54.44 -36.62
C LYS A 451 49.48 -53.76 -35.24
N PHE A 452 50.68 -53.32 -34.86
CA PHE A 452 50.89 -52.61 -33.60
C PHE A 452 50.01 -51.37 -33.47
N MET A 453 49.95 -50.56 -34.51
CA MET A 453 49.10 -49.33 -34.55
C MET A 453 47.62 -49.70 -34.49
N THR A 454 47.20 -50.73 -35.19
CA THR A 454 45.82 -51.21 -35.14
C THR A 454 45.46 -51.73 -33.72
N ASP A 455 46.34 -52.54 -33.16
CA ASP A 455 46.17 -53.07 -31.78
C ASP A 455 46.20 -51.95 -30.74
N SER A 456 46.93 -50.87 -30.99
CA SER A 456 47.04 -49.68 -30.13
C SER A 456 45.97 -48.62 -30.37
N SER A 457 45.11 -48.80 -31.38
CA SER A 457 44.15 -47.74 -31.80
C SER A 457 43.24 -47.29 -30.69
N ALA A 458 42.76 -48.18 -29.83
CA ALA A 458 41.96 -47.85 -28.65
C ALA A 458 42.74 -47.02 -27.61
N ALA A 459 44.02 -47.39 -27.37
CA ALA A 459 44.88 -46.65 -26.46
C ALA A 459 45.25 -45.27 -26.99
N ILE A 460 45.49 -45.13 -28.29
CA ILE A 460 45.73 -43.85 -28.95
C ILE A 460 44.49 -42.95 -28.81
N LYS A 461 43.30 -43.49 -29.08
CA LYS A 461 42.02 -42.77 -28.96
C LYS A 461 41.79 -42.35 -27.51
N SER A 462 41.98 -43.26 -26.52
CA SER A 462 41.83 -42.95 -25.08
C SER A 462 42.81 -41.84 -24.68
N LYS A 463 44.11 -41.97 -25.03
CA LYS A 463 45.13 -40.99 -24.68
C LYS A 463 44.80 -39.60 -25.23
N PHE A 464 44.25 -39.50 -26.42
CA PHE A 464 43.79 -38.23 -27.03
C PHE A 464 42.58 -37.70 -26.31
N LEU A 465 41.55 -38.52 -26.09
CA LEU A 465 40.33 -38.07 -25.40
C LEU A 465 40.61 -37.72 -23.93
N ASP A 466 41.42 -38.49 -23.21
CA ASP A 466 41.76 -38.22 -21.81
C ASP A 466 42.57 -36.96 -21.66
N SER A 467 43.49 -36.63 -22.57
CA SER A 467 44.22 -35.35 -22.56
C SER A 467 43.34 -34.17 -22.97
N HIS A 468 42.29 -34.37 -23.76
CA HIS A 468 41.46 -33.35 -24.39
C HIS A 468 40.10 -33.18 -23.74
N GLU A 469 39.56 -34.19 -23.09
CA GLU A 469 38.24 -34.15 -22.48
C GLU A 469 38.09 -32.98 -21.48
N HIS A 470 39.21 -32.53 -20.90
CA HIS A 470 39.23 -31.35 -20.05
C HIS A 470 39.55 -30.02 -20.78
N SER A 471 40.18 -30.04 -21.94
CA SER A 471 40.56 -28.79 -22.65
C SER A 471 39.60 -28.40 -23.75
N LEU A 472 39.29 -29.29 -24.65
CA LEU A 472 38.35 -29.08 -25.78
C LEU A 472 36.94 -28.78 -25.29
N ALA A 473 36.38 -29.70 -24.50
CA ALA A 473 35.05 -29.52 -23.96
C ALA A 473 34.92 -28.22 -23.20
N ARG A 474 35.86 -27.91 -22.29
CA ARG A 474 35.84 -26.65 -21.52
C ARG A 474 35.99 -25.41 -22.39
N GLN A 475 36.81 -25.43 -23.41
CA GLN A 475 36.98 -24.26 -24.29
C GLN A 475 35.73 -24.02 -25.13
N TYR A 476 35.13 -25.06 -25.73
CA TYR A 476 33.90 -24.93 -26.51
C TYR A 476 32.72 -24.53 -25.62
N LEU A 477 32.56 -25.18 -24.46
CA LEU A 477 31.52 -24.84 -23.49
C LEU A 477 31.65 -23.40 -22.96
N ARG A 478 32.89 -22.98 -22.65
CA ARG A 478 33.15 -21.59 -22.20
C ARG A 478 32.85 -20.57 -23.30
N LYS A 479 33.07 -20.91 -24.56
CA LYS A 479 32.76 -20.01 -25.68
C LYS A 479 31.27 -19.95 -25.96
N LEU A 480 30.55 -21.06 -25.81
CA LEU A 480 29.09 -21.09 -25.90
C LEU A 480 28.43 -20.27 -24.78
N SER A 481 28.96 -20.34 -23.56
CA SER A 481 28.46 -19.50 -22.46
C SER A 481 28.68 -18.00 -22.69
N ASN A 482 29.65 -17.62 -23.53
CA ASN A 482 30.03 -16.24 -23.85
C ASN A 482 29.62 -15.81 -25.28
N LEU A 483 28.52 -16.33 -25.81
CA LEU A 483 27.97 -15.86 -27.08
C LEU A 483 27.63 -14.36 -26.99
N LYS A 484 27.93 -13.61 -28.04
CA LYS A 484 27.75 -12.16 -28.08
C LYS A 484 26.44 -11.72 -28.74
N ASP A 485 25.78 -12.64 -29.46
CA ASP A 485 24.61 -12.35 -30.28
C ASP A 485 23.44 -11.78 -29.49
N ASP A 486 23.30 -12.14 -28.20
CA ASP A 486 22.21 -11.71 -27.32
C ASP A 486 22.61 -10.71 -26.22
N VAL A 487 23.90 -10.34 -26.11
CA VAL A 487 24.42 -9.46 -25.04
C VAL A 487 23.68 -8.12 -25.01
N ALA A 488 23.54 -7.47 -26.14
CA ALA A 488 22.85 -6.17 -26.23
C ALA A 488 21.36 -6.29 -25.82
N PHE A 489 20.72 -7.39 -26.16
CA PHE A 489 19.34 -7.68 -25.74
C PHE A 489 19.27 -7.92 -24.23
N ILE A 490 20.17 -8.72 -23.67
CA ILE A 490 20.24 -9.00 -22.22
C ILE A 490 20.48 -7.73 -21.43
N GLU A 491 21.38 -6.85 -21.87
CA GLU A 491 21.64 -5.55 -21.25
C GLU A 491 20.38 -4.64 -21.25
N LYS A 492 19.69 -4.55 -22.39
CA LYS A 492 18.44 -3.81 -22.52
C LYS A 492 17.36 -4.40 -21.61
N MET A 493 17.19 -5.71 -21.60
CA MET A 493 16.26 -6.45 -20.76
C MET A 493 16.54 -6.20 -19.27
N ASN A 494 17.80 -6.34 -18.84
CA ASN A 494 18.20 -6.12 -17.45
C ASN A 494 18.01 -4.67 -17.01
N THR A 495 18.21 -3.70 -17.91
CA THR A 495 17.91 -2.30 -17.64
C THR A 495 16.44 -2.08 -17.36
N PHE A 496 15.56 -2.66 -18.19
CA PHE A 496 14.12 -2.62 -17.98
C PHE A 496 13.70 -3.32 -16.67
N LEU A 497 14.20 -4.53 -16.43
CA LEU A 497 13.92 -5.29 -15.21
C LEU A 497 14.32 -4.53 -13.94
N LYS A 498 15.49 -3.90 -13.95
CA LYS A 498 15.95 -3.05 -12.85
C LYS A 498 15.03 -1.85 -12.60
N GLN A 499 14.54 -1.19 -13.66
CA GLN A 499 13.59 -0.09 -13.54
C GLN A 499 12.27 -0.54 -12.90
N LYS A 500 11.87 -1.79 -13.13
CA LYS A 500 10.68 -2.40 -12.54
C LYS A 500 10.91 -3.07 -11.19
N GLY A 501 12.13 -3.02 -10.65
CA GLY A 501 12.48 -3.68 -9.38
C GLY A 501 12.52 -5.21 -9.47
N CYS A 502 12.58 -5.75 -10.69
CA CYS A 502 12.71 -7.18 -10.96
C CYS A 502 14.17 -7.64 -10.86
N ALA A 503 14.37 -8.94 -10.64
CA ALA A 503 15.70 -9.54 -10.65
C ALA A 503 16.33 -9.48 -12.05
N PRO A 504 17.64 -9.22 -12.17
CA PRO A 504 18.34 -9.28 -13.45
C PRO A 504 18.49 -10.74 -13.91
N PHE A 505 18.66 -10.93 -15.20
CA PHE A 505 19.00 -12.23 -15.78
C PHE A 505 20.50 -12.46 -15.63
N ASP A 506 20.90 -13.31 -14.68
CA ASP A 506 22.31 -13.57 -14.34
C ASP A 506 22.77 -14.97 -14.77
N SER A 507 21.84 -15.89 -15.02
CA SER A 507 22.17 -17.28 -15.25
C SER A 507 21.96 -17.68 -16.69
N VAL A 508 23.07 -17.92 -17.38
CA VAL A 508 23.07 -18.62 -18.66
C VAL A 508 23.05 -20.12 -18.36
N PRO A 509 22.25 -20.95 -19.06
CA PRO A 509 22.30 -22.40 -18.89
C PRO A 509 23.73 -22.89 -19.07
N GLN A 510 24.23 -23.62 -18.06
CA GLN A 510 25.54 -24.26 -18.17
C GLN A 510 25.36 -25.57 -18.94
N VAL A 511 26.11 -25.74 -20.03
CA VAL A 511 26.22 -27.02 -20.70
C VAL A 511 27.34 -27.81 -19.99
N THR A 512 26.99 -28.95 -19.46
CA THR A 512 27.92 -29.80 -18.69
C THR A 512 28.58 -30.89 -19.53
N ASP A 513 27.91 -31.30 -20.62
CA ASP A 513 28.29 -32.48 -21.40
C ASP A 513 28.66 -32.11 -22.80
N PHE A 514 29.90 -32.45 -23.20
CA PHE A 514 30.33 -32.36 -24.57
C PHE A 514 29.99 -33.69 -25.31
N PRO A 515 29.43 -33.64 -26.55
CA PRO A 515 29.13 -34.84 -27.28
C PRO A 515 30.35 -35.75 -27.49
N VAL A 516 30.16 -37.04 -27.33
CA VAL A 516 31.22 -38.02 -27.57
C VAL A 516 31.71 -37.94 -29.02
N VAL A 517 32.97 -37.58 -29.18
CA VAL A 517 33.60 -37.55 -30.49
C VAL A 517 33.99 -38.99 -30.88
N ASP A 518 33.27 -39.56 -31.81
CA ASP A 518 33.60 -40.89 -32.31
C ASP A 518 34.29 -40.83 -33.67
N PHE A 519 35.39 -41.49 -33.82
CA PHE A 519 36.14 -41.56 -35.08
C PHE A 519 36.87 -42.92 -35.18
N ASP A 520 36.98 -43.39 -36.45
CA ASP A 520 37.71 -44.62 -36.76
C ASP A 520 39.16 -44.28 -37.15
N LEU A 521 40.11 -44.98 -36.50
CA LEU A 521 41.53 -44.85 -36.76
C LEU A 521 42.07 -45.94 -37.69
N GLN A 522 41.28 -47.00 -37.97
CA GLN A 522 41.78 -48.12 -38.78
C GLN A 522 42.25 -47.67 -40.16
N GLY A 523 41.50 -46.80 -40.82
CA GLY A 523 41.89 -46.24 -42.10
C GLY A 523 43.16 -45.38 -42.10
N ALA A 524 43.52 -44.82 -40.90
CA ALA A 524 44.74 -44.01 -40.73
C ALA A 524 46.01 -44.85 -40.78
N PHE A 525 45.88 -46.12 -40.44
CA PHE A 525 47.01 -47.04 -40.29
C PHE A 525 47.10 -48.08 -41.42
N ASP A 526 46.22 -47.98 -42.46
CA ASP A 526 46.27 -48.86 -43.64
C ASP A 526 47.54 -48.58 -44.46
N VAL A 527 48.35 -49.60 -44.63
CA VAL A 527 49.66 -49.54 -45.34
C VAL A 527 49.52 -49.04 -46.76
N LYS A 528 48.38 -49.21 -47.42
CA LYS A 528 48.10 -48.69 -48.74
C LYS A 528 48.11 -47.16 -48.84
N ASN A 529 47.81 -46.48 -47.71
CA ASN A 529 47.80 -45.02 -47.60
C ASN A 529 49.19 -44.48 -47.19
N ILE A 530 50.12 -45.29 -46.76
CA ILE A 530 51.51 -44.98 -46.46
C ILE A 530 52.34 -45.18 -47.73
N ASN A 531 52.20 -44.27 -48.70
CA ASN A 531 52.79 -44.40 -50.01
C ASN A 531 54.31 -44.27 -50.03
N ASN A 532 54.92 -45.16 -50.84
CA ASN A 532 56.25 -45.24 -51.46
C ASN A 532 57.38 -44.52 -50.73
N PRO A 533 58.24 -45.27 -50.09
CA PRO A 533 59.46 -44.71 -49.56
C PRO A 533 60.38 -44.24 -50.73
N THR A 534 60.57 -42.92 -50.78
CA THR A 534 61.74 -42.43 -51.54
C THR A 534 62.98 -42.91 -50.73
N VAL A 535 63.79 -43.75 -51.42
CA VAL A 535 65.04 -44.21 -50.84
C VAL A 535 65.93 -42.98 -50.62
N PRO A 536 66.25 -42.58 -49.39
CA PRO A 536 67.14 -41.44 -49.21
C PRO A 536 68.53 -41.82 -49.62
N HIS A 537 69.18 -40.98 -50.44
CA HIS A 537 70.62 -41.09 -50.67
C HIS A 537 71.32 -40.76 -49.35
N ILE A 538 71.87 -41.80 -48.68
CA ILE A 538 72.71 -41.63 -47.54
C ILE A 538 74.09 -41.19 -48.05
N GLY A 539 74.40 -39.89 -47.89
CA GLY A 539 75.76 -39.44 -48.03
C GLY A 539 76.55 -40.05 -46.87
N ILE A 540 77.66 -40.71 -47.19
CA ILE A 540 78.56 -41.29 -46.17
C ILE A 540 79.11 -40.12 -45.32
N PRO A 541 78.89 -40.12 -43.99
CA PRO A 541 79.37 -39.02 -43.14
C PRO A 541 80.90 -39.01 -43.14
N ASN A 542 81.44 -37.81 -43.10
CA ASN A 542 82.90 -37.62 -42.94
C ASN A 542 83.30 -38.20 -41.56
N PRO A 543 84.21 -39.20 -41.49
CA PRO A 543 84.51 -39.90 -40.23
C PRO A 543 85.22 -39.04 -39.19
N PHE A 544 85.60 -37.80 -39.53
CA PHE A 544 86.33 -36.90 -38.65
C PHE A 544 85.54 -35.65 -38.22
N GLY A 545 84.24 -35.58 -38.49
CA GLY A 545 83.41 -34.43 -38.07
C GLY A 545 82.73 -34.69 -36.73
N THR A 546 82.78 -33.64 -35.84
CA THR A 546 81.97 -33.65 -34.61
C THR A 546 80.49 -33.38 -34.98
N TYR A 547 79.69 -34.36 -34.85
CA TYR A 547 78.22 -34.22 -35.10
C TYR A 547 77.53 -33.70 -33.83
N SER A 548 76.66 -32.74 -34.03
CA SER A 548 75.74 -32.35 -32.96
C SER A 548 74.77 -33.49 -32.65
N THR A 549 74.24 -33.53 -31.41
CA THR A 549 73.26 -34.54 -31.00
C THR A 549 72.06 -34.60 -31.93
N MET A 550 71.70 -33.50 -32.52
CA MET A 550 70.61 -33.32 -33.46
C MET A 550 70.91 -33.94 -34.85
N GLU A 551 72.20 -33.83 -35.32
CA GLU A 551 72.66 -34.45 -36.54
C GLU A 551 72.76 -35.98 -36.41
N ILE A 552 73.20 -36.47 -35.27
CA ILE A 552 73.23 -37.91 -34.98
C ILE A 552 71.80 -38.48 -34.92
N GLN A 553 70.88 -37.83 -34.28
CA GLN A 553 69.47 -38.24 -34.30
C GLN A 553 68.88 -38.22 -35.70
N SER A 554 69.15 -37.20 -36.48
CA SER A 554 68.70 -37.10 -37.88
C SER A 554 69.32 -38.20 -38.73
N PHE A 555 70.58 -38.54 -38.55
CA PHE A 555 71.27 -39.64 -39.25
C PHE A 555 70.71 -41.02 -38.86
N LEU A 556 70.54 -41.28 -37.55
CA LEU A 556 69.89 -42.50 -37.06
C LEU A 556 68.46 -42.67 -37.60
N ARG A 557 67.73 -41.58 -37.65
CA ARG A 557 66.38 -41.54 -38.21
C ARG A 557 66.39 -41.90 -39.69
N LYS A 558 67.29 -41.28 -40.52
CA LYS A 558 67.42 -41.62 -41.94
C LYS A 558 67.91 -43.04 -42.16
N ALA A 559 68.81 -43.55 -41.32
CA ALA A 559 69.27 -44.92 -41.39
C ALA A 559 68.12 -45.91 -41.09
N MET A 560 67.32 -45.61 -40.08
CA MET A 560 66.12 -46.39 -39.75
C MET A 560 65.08 -46.35 -40.90
N GLU A 561 64.87 -45.21 -41.55
CA GLU A 561 64.01 -45.09 -42.72
C GLU A 561 64.50 -45.94 -43.89
N CYS A 562 65.81 -46.05 -44.12
CA CYS A 562 66.42 -46.93 -45.15
C CYS A 562 66.24 -48.41 -44.81
N ILE A 563 66.44 -48.80 -43.55
CA ILE A 563 66.34 -50.20 -43.11
C ILE A 563 64.86 -50.66 -43.10
N THR A 564 63.97 -49.80 -42.59
CA THR A 564 62.55 -50.12 -42.48
C THR A 564 61.77 -49.86 -43.76
N GLY A 565 62.32 -48.98 -44.64
CA GLY A 565 61.65 -48.53 -45.86
C GLY A 565 60.46 -47.62 -45.59
N ILE A 566 60.41 -47.02 -44.43
CA ILE A 566 59.33 -46.14 -44.00
C ILE A 566 59.90 -44.70 -43.97
N ASP A 567 59.30 -43.82 -44.77
CA ASP A 567 59.59 -42.38 -44.75
C ASP A 567 58.73 -41.69 -43.68
N HIS A 568 59.33 -41.42 -42.54
CA HIS A 568 58.66 -40.77 -41.38
C HIS A 568 58.11 -39.40 -41.76
N THR A 569 58.77 -38.65 -42.68
CA THR A 569 58.28 -37.33 -43.06
C THR A 569 57.04 -37.42 -43.95
N HIS A 570 57.03 -38.36 -44.89
CA HIS A 570 55.89 -38.60 -45.77
C HIS A 570 54.74 -39.23 -45.02
N THR A 571 55.02 -40.20 -44.16
CA THR A 571 54.06 -40.83 -43.30
C THR A 571 53.37 -39.81 -42.37
N GLY A 572 54.17 -38.93 -41.76
CA GLY A 572 53.62 -37.85 -40.90
C GLY A 572 52.68 -36.93 -41.63
N LYS A 573 52.99 -36.55 -42.91
CA LYS A 573 52.08 -35.71 -43.73
C LYS A 573 50.79 -36.45 -44.08
N THR A 574 50.86 -37.75 -44.40
CA THR A 574 49.71 -38.57 -44.77
C THR A 574 48.81 -38.79 -43.58
N ILE A 575 49.38 -39.12 -42.41
CA ILE A 575 48.66 -39.27 -41.16
C ILE A 575 47.95 -37.94 -40.83
N LYS A 576 48.68 -36.81 -40.89
CA LYS A 576 48.07 -35.50 -40.61
C LYS A 576 46.90 -35.20 -41.54
N GLY A 577 47.04 -35.49 -42.85
CA GLY A 577 45.96 -35.27 -43.81
C GLY A 577 44.73 -36.16 -43.53
N TYR A 578 44.98 -37.42 -43.17
CA TYR A 578 43.88 -38.32 -42.78
C TYR A 578 43.18 -37.86 -41.50
N LEU A 579 43.95 -37.49 -40.48
CA LEU A 579 43.39 -36.98 -39.24
C LEU A 579 42.57 -35.72 -39.44
N GLN A 580 43.02 -34.83 -40.30
CA GLN A 580 42.22 -33.65 -40.66
C GLN A 580 40.90 -34.01 -41.32
N LEU A 581 40.88 -35.03 -42.15
CA LEU A 581 39.68 -35.45 -42.88
C LEU A 581 38.69 -36.26 -42.04
N THR A 582 39.15 -37.01 -41.06
CA THR A 582 38.32 -37.89 -40.22
C THR A 582 38.07 -37.31 -38.84
N VAL A 583 39.12 -37.18 -38.05
CA VAL A 583 39.00 -36.68 -36.66
C VAL A 583 38.57 -35.22 -36.62
N GLY A 584 39.17 -34.38 -37.46
CA GLY A 584 38.79 -32.97 -37.54
C GLY A 584 37.32 -32.78 -37.94
N LYS A 585 36.82 -33.56 -38.90
CA LYS A 585 35.40 -33.51 -39.27
C LYS A 585 34.49 -33.94 -38.12
N SER A 586 34.89 -34.97 -37.35
CA SER A 586 34.11 -35.47 -36.24
C SER A 586 34.07 -34.46 -35.09
N ILE A 587 35.19 -33.81 -34.75
CA ILE A 587 35.27 -32.73 -33.77
C ILE A 587 34.40 -31.54 -34.21
N TYR A 588 34.57 -31.12 -35.47
CA TYR A 588 33.80 -30.01 -36.04
C TYR A 588 32.29 -30.28 -36.02
N LYS A 589 31.88 -31.50 -36.36
CA LYS A 589 30.49 -31.93 -36.30
C LYS A 589 29.97 -31.91 -34.87
N ALA A 590 30.69 -32.53 -33.90
CA ALA A 590 30.30 -32.55 -32.52
C ALA A 590 30.16 -31.14 -31.91
N ALA A 591 31.05 -30.22 -32.25
CA ALA A 591 30.98 -28.84 -31.83
C ALA A 591 29.77 -28.08 -32.41
N ASN A 592 29.45 -28.32 -33.69
CA ASN A 592 28.26 -27.72 -34.31
C ASN A 592 26.97 -28.36 -33.78
N ASP A 593 26.93 -29.66 -33.58
CA ASP A 593 25.77 -30.33 -32.95
C ASP A 593 25.53 -29.77 -31.53
N LEU A 594 26.57 -29.52 -30.79
CA LEU A 594 26.48 -28.86 -29.48
C LEU A 594 25.96 -27.42 -29.58
N TYR A 595 26.44 -26.64 -30.55
CA TYR A 595 25.93 -25.28 -30.78
C TYR A 595 24.44 -25.29 -31.12
N ASP A 596 24.06 -26.16 -32.03
CA ASP A 596 22.67 -26.28 -32.50
C ASP A 596 21.71 -26.75 -31.38
N GLN A 597 22.22 -27.50 -30.43
CA GLN A 597 21.46 -27.88 -29.20
C GLN A 597 21.43 -26.76 -28.17
N TYR A 598 22.52 -26.04 -27.96
CA TYR A 598 22.66 -25.03 -26.94
C TYR A 598 21.86 -23.75 -27.22
N VAL A 599 21.89 -23.26 -28.44
CA VAL A 599 21.23 -22.01 -28.83
C VAL A 599 19.73 -22.01 -28.53
N PRO A 600 18.96 -23.05 -28.89
CA PRO A 600 17.54 -23.12 -28.55
C PRO A 600 17.31 -23.10 -27.00
N VAL A 601 18.12 -23.85 -26.26
CA VAL A 601 18.02 -23.92 -24.79
C VAL A 601 18.31 -22.55 -24.16
N ARG A 602 19.35 -21.85 -24.63
CA ARG A 602 19.70 -20.50 -24.17
C ARG A 602 18.57 -19.50 -24.47
N LYS A 603 18.05 -19.53 -25.67
CA LYS A 603 16.92 -18.69 -26.09
C LYS A 603 15.67 -18.95 -25.26
N GLN A 604 15.34 -20.23 -25.05
CA GLN A 604 14.19 -20.61 -24.22
C GLN A 604 14.37 -20.19 -22.76
N SER A 605 15.57 -20.31 -22.21
CA SER A 605 15.89 -19.86 -20.86
C SER A 605 15.64 -18.35 -20.66
N ILE A 606 15.95 -17.53 -21.66
CA ILE A 606 15.67 -16.08 -21.64
C ILE A 606 14.15 -15.83 -21.67
N ILE A 607 13.42 -16.57 -22.51
CA ILE A 607 11.97 -16.45 -22.63
C ILE A 607 11.29 -16.87 -21.34
N ASP A 608 11.63 -18.05 -20.79
CA ASP A 608 11.05 -18.58 -19.57
C ASP A 608 11.28 -17.63 -18.38
N PHE A 609 12.50 -17.07 -18.30
CA PHE A 609 12.82 -16.08 -17.27
C PHE A 609 11.97 -14.82 -17.41
N LEU A 610 11.81 -14.27 -18.62
CA LEU A 610 10.96 -13.10 -18.88
C LEU A 610 9.50 -13.37 -18.55
N GLU A 611 8.97 -14.53 -18.90
CA GLU A 611 7.60 -14.94 -18.55
C GLU A 611 7.39 -15.03 -17.05
N GLN A 612 8.38 -15.58 -16.34
CA GLN A 612 8.36 -15.63 -14.88
C GLN A 612 8.38 -14.24 -14.27
N GLN A 613 9.29 -13.35 -14.72
CA GLN A 613 9.36 -11.97 -14.20
C GLN A 613 8.08 -11.18 -14.54
N LYS A 614 7.52 -11.33 -15.74
CA LYS A 614 6.22 -10.75 -16.12
C LYS A 614 5.13 -11.19 -15.16
N THR A 615 5.01 -12.49 -14.94
CA THR A 615 3.98 -13.05 -14.05
C THR A 615 4.13 -12.54 -12.63
N MET A 616 5.34 -12.55 -12.09
CA MET A 616 5.62 -12.05 -10.74
C MET A 616 5.29 -10.56 -10.60
N TYR A 617 5.71 -9.74 -11.56
CA TYR A 617 5.48 -8.29 -11.53
C TYR A 617 4.00 -7.94 -11.66
N LEU A 618 3.30 -8.53 -12.62
CA LEU A 618 1.87 -8.28 -12.84
C LEU A 618 1.03 -8.76 -11.66
N ASN A 619 1.37 -9.90 -11.05
CA ASN A 619 0.70 -10.39 -9.84
C ASN A 619 1.03 -9.53 -8.60
N ALA A 620 2.18 -8.88 -8.54
CA ALA A 620 2.48 -7.92 -7.49
C ALA A 620 1.65 -6.63 -7.61
N LEU A 621 1.32 -6.20 -8.82
CA LEU A 621 0.43 -5.07 -9.06
C LEU A 621 -1.04 -5.43 -8.83
N VAL A 622 -1.46 -6.58 -9.32
CA VAL A 622 -2.85 -7.06 -9.28
C VAL A 622 -2.84 -8.57 -9.02
N SER A 623 -3.08 -8.96 -7.76
CA SER A 623 -3.04 -10.37 -7.34
C SER A 623 -4.12 -11.23 -7.97
N ASP A 624 -5.28 -10.61 -8.24
CA ASP A 624 -6.43 -11.24 -8.90
C ASP A 624 -7.04 -10.21 -9.88
N LYS A 625 -6.87 -10.45 -11.18
CA LYS A 625 -7.35 -9.53 -12.22
C LYS A 625 -8.88 -9.51 -12.30
N GLU A 626 -9.55 -10.63 -12.06
CA GLU A 626 -11.02 -10.67 -12.08
C GLU A 626 -11.61 -9.88 -10.91
N GLU A 627 -11.03 -10.00 -9.71
CA GLU A 627 -11.44 -9.21 -8.56
C GLU A 627 -11.16 -7.72 -8.78
N PHE A 628 -10.01 -7.39 -9.38
CA PHE A 628 -9.64 -6.02 -9.73
C PHE A 628 -10.63 -5.39 -10.72
N ASP A 629 -10.96 -6.06 -11.81
CA ASP A 629 -11.92 -5.59 -12.82
C ASP A 629 -13.34 -5.47 -12.25
N ARG A 630 -13.73 -6.41 -11.40
CA ARG A 630 -15.01 -6.37 -10.68
C ARG A 630 -15.08 -5.15 -9.75
N LYS A 631 -14.00 -4.86 -9.03
CA LYS A 631 -13.88 -3.69 -8.16
C LYS A 631 -13.99 -2.38 -8.95
N ASP A 632 -13.31 -2.27 -10.10
CA ASP A 632 -13.40 -1.09 -10.97
C ASP A 632 -14.83 -0.86 -11.47
N ALA A 633 -15.48 -1.91 -11.96
CA ALA A 633 -16.87 -1.83 -12.42
C ALA A 633 -17.83 -1.38 -11.31
N LEU A 634 -17.64 -1.87 -10.08
CA LEU A 634 -18.42 -1.46 -8.92
C LEU A 634 -18.18 -0.01 -8.53
N LEU A 635 -16.93 0.44 -8.48
CA LEU A 635 -16.60 1.83 -8.20
C LEU A 635 -17.21 2.78 -9.22
N ARG A 636 -17.17 2.44 -10.50
CA ARG A 636 -17.82 3.22 -11.58
C ARG A 636 -19.34 3.22 -11.44
N SER A 637 -19.95 2.12 -11.05
CA SER A 637 -21.40 2.04 -10.76
C SER A 637 -21.78 2.93 -9.57
N ILE A 638 -21.02 2.86 -8.48
CA ILE A 638 -21.23 3.72 -7.30
C ILE A 638 -21.07 5.19 -7.69
N ASN A 639 -20.03 5.53 -8.44
CA ASN A 639 -19.81 6.89 -8.92
C ASN A 639 -20.99 7.40 -9.77
N ALA A 640 -21.48 6.59 -10.70
CA ALA A 640 -22.64 6.95 -11.53
C ALA A 640 -23.88 7.23 -10.66
N GLN A 641 -24.09 6.46 -9.60
CA GLN A 641 -25.19 6.71 -8.66
C GLN A 641 -24.96 7.95 -7.81
N VAL A 642 -23.73 8.21 -7.34
CA VAL A 642 -23.39 9.45 -6.63
C VAL A 642 -23.63 10.66 -7.54
N GLN A 643 -23.27 10.60 -8.82
CA GLN A 643 -23.54 11.67 -9.78
C GLN A 643 -25.05 11.82 -10.03
N SER A 644 -25.79 10.73 -10.23
CA SER A 644 -27.27 10.76 -10.35
C SER A 644 -27.93 11.35 -9.10
N PHE A 645 -27.40 11.02 -7.91
CA PHE A 645 -27.86 11.62 -6.66
C PHE A 645 -27.64 13.14 -6.69
N LYS A 646 -26.44 13.60 -7.05
CA LYS A 646 -26.11 15.03 -7.18
C LYS A 646 -27.01 15.74 -8.16
N ASP A 647 -27.30 15.13 -9.29
CA ASP A 647 -28.17 15.75 -10.31
C ASP A 647 -29.64 15.82 -9.86
N SER A 648 -30.09 14.87 -9.05
CA SER A 648 -31.46 14.89 -8.50
C SER A 648 -31.69 15.96 -7.44
N ILE A 649 -30.64 16.52 -6.86
CA ILE A 649 -30.71 17.56 -5.82
C ILE A 649 -30.33 18.97 -6.35
N ARG A 650 -29.81 19.06 -7.56
CA ARG A 650 -29.61 20.35 -8.27
C ARG A 650 -30.92 20.94 -8.76
#